data_a844d9f806031113e8d627564a7fe480
#
_entry.id   a844d9f806031113e8d627564a7fe480
#
_cell.length_a   1.000
_cell.length_b   1.000
_cell.length_c   1.000
_cell.angle_alpha   90.00
_cell.angle_beta   90.00
_cell.angle_gamma   90.00
#
_symmetry.space_group_name_H-M   'P 1'
#
loop_
_entity.id
_entity.type
_entity.pdbx_description
1 polymer ?
#
loop_
_entity_poly.entity_id
_entity_poly.type
_entity_poly.pdbx_seq_one_letter_code
_entity_poly.pdbx_strand_id
1 'polypeptide(L)'
;MNCVSPLFDAMRQRLLRFLALATIAACFAGASSPAEVPWTTLGPDGGDARSLAFVPNQPTHLYLGTTNSWIFESLDQGGTWHRLAELDSSEDVVIDNIVIDAANPNRIWAGGWKPDQRDGGLWVSLDGGHTWKPVERLRGQSVFALAQAPSNPRVIFAGTWEGVFRSSDSGATWTLISPEGSKEIHEVESLAIDPKDPDIVYAGTWHLPWKTTDGGKNWNSIKQGVIEDSDVFSIIIDPIKPSTVFLSACSGIYKSENAGTLFKKIEGIPSTARRTRVLMQDPSDRQVVYAGTTEGLYKTSDGGRNFTRMTGPDVIVNDVFVDPRNANHVLVATDRGGVLASTDGAATFAGANDGFSGRKVEALLVDRADPSHLYAGVVNDKSYGGVFASTNGGVTWKQLGQGLEGRDVFALAQDADGTIWAGTSRGIFALAAAAAPIPATWQPKNFIANTVIKAATETHAGKRINVEKQEKAAVVELQSRVRALDVSGDVWVTSTTYGLLTSRDKGASWQGGLVMGSGDYTSVTVHGSNMAAARSEGVVFSTDSGRTWIPMSIPSMLTRIHRVAFSDDGTLWLGAREGVYFTRNNGKSWLWMERFPFRDVDDLCFDPHTGKILASSRSSDQIYAINPKTLAWKWWQTGYRIGVVRAAGERVVAASLFDGVLIEPTAALAESGGK
;
A
#
# COMPACT_ATOMS: atom_id res chain seq x y z
N MET A 1 -29.30 -74.72 -36.77
CA MET A 1 -29.90 -74.21 -35.52
C MET A 1 -28.83 -73.41 -34.81
N ASN A 2 -28.90 -72.06 -34.94
CA ASN A 2 -27.91 -71.16 -34.44
C ASN A 2 -28.28 -70.69 -33.01
N CYS A 3 -27.46 -71.04 -32.04
CA CYS A 3 -27.48 -70.41 -30.74
C CYS A 3 -26.29 -69.45 -30.67
N VAL A 4 -26.49 -68.15 -30.96
CA VAL A 4 -25.55 -67.10 -30.65
C VAL A 4 -25.84 -66.60 -29.22
N SER A 5 -24.86 -66.71 -28.38
CA SER A 5 -24.92 -66.42 -26.94
C SER A 5 -25.16 -64.92 -26.66
N PRO A 6 -26.09 -64.57 -25.75
CA PRO A 6 -26.33 -63.15 -25.37
C PRO A 6 -25.15 -62.43 -24.73
N LEU A 7 -24.08 -63.12 -24.39
CA LEU A 7 -22.89 -62.52 -23.80
C LEU A 7 -22.05 -61.68 -24.80
N PHE A 8 -22.09 -62.00 -26.09
CA PHE A 8 -21.33 -61.25 -27.12
C PHE A 8 -21.93 -59.87 -27.42
N ASP A 9 -23.24 -59.72 -27.36
CA ASP A 9 -23.89 -58.42 -27.60
C ASP A 9 -23.70 -57.46 -26.42
N ALA A 10 -23.69 -57.93 -25.18
CA ALA A 10 -23.43 -57.15 -24.00
C ALA A 10 -21.99 -56.63 -23.91
N MET A 11 -21.00 -57.45 -24.37
CA MET A 11 -19.59 -57.02 -24.46
C MET A 11 -19.40 -55.98 -25.58
N ARG A 12 -20.06 -56.12 -26.72
CA ARG A 12 -19.96 -55.18 -27.85
C ARG A 12 -20.59 -53.81 -27.51
N GLN A 13 -21.70 -53.78 -26.78
CA GLN A 13 -22.31 -52.55 -26.30
C GLN A 13 -21.50 -51.88 -25.20
N ARG A 14 -20.82 -52.62 -24.34
CA ARG A 14 -19.87 -52.06 -23.35
C ARG A 14 -18.62 -51.50 -24.01
N LEU A 15 -18.07 -52.17 -25.03
CA LEU A 15 -16.89 -51.68 -25.77
C LEU A 15 -17.23 -50.41 -26.58
N LEU A 16 -18.40 -50.32 -27.21
CA LEU A 16 -18.86 -49.14 -27.93
C LEU A 16 -19.16 -47.95 -26.99
N ARG A 17 -19.63 -48.20 -25.75
CA ARG A 17 -19.79 -47.15 -24.74
C ARG A 17 -18.44 -46.68 -24.17
N PHE A 18 -17.46 -47.57 -24.01
CA PHE A 18 -16.08 -47.17 -23.61
C PHE A 18 -15.35 -46.40 -24.71
N LEU A 19 -15.51 -46.76 -25.97
CA LEU A 19 -14.94 -45.98 -27.09
C LEU A 19 -15.62 -44.61 -27.29
N ALA A 20 -16.95 -44.51 -27.08
CA ALA A 20 -17.65 -43.23 -27.14
C ALA A 20 -17.28 -42.29 -25.96
N LEU A 21 -17.07 -42.85 -24.75
CA LEU A 21 -16.57 -42.08 -23.60
C LEU A 21 -15.08 -41.67 -23.75
N ALA A 22 -14.25 -42.50 -24.36
CA ALA A 22 -12.86 -42.17 -24.63
C ALA A 22 -12.72 -41.08 -25.72
N THR A 23 -13.59 -41.07 -26.74
CA THR A 23 -13.61 -40.00 -27.76
C THR A 23 -14.18 -38.69 -27.23
N ILE A 24 -15.13 -38.72 -26.30
CA ILE A 24 -15.61 -37.50 -25.63
C ILE A 24 -14.56 -36.96 -24.65
N ALA A 25 -13.81 -37.82 -23.94
CA ALA A 25 -12.70 -37.41 -23.10
C ALA A 25 -11.50 -36.86 -23.88
N ALA A 26 -11.26 -37.38 -25.11
CA ALA A 26 -10.18 -36.87 -26.00
C ALA A 26 -10.53 -35.54 -26.69
N CYS A 27 -11.82 -35.15 -26.79
CA CYS A 27 -12.25 -33.85 -27.30
C CYS A 27 -12.18 -32.72 -26.24
N PHE A 28 -11.98 -33.05 -24.94
CA PHE A 28 -11.74 -32.08 -23.87
C PHE A 28 -10.26 -31.95 -23.47
N ALA A 29 -9.38 -32.74 -24.07
CA ALA A 29 -7.94 -32.60 -23.88
C ALA A 29 -7.37 -31.78 -25.02
N GLY A 30 -7.29 -30.46 -24.87
CA GLY A 30 -6.48 -29.66 -25.77
C GLY A 30 -7.09 -28.38 -26.35
N ALA A 31 -7.87 -27.63 -25.59
CA ALA A 31 -7.80 -26.21 -25.69
C ALA A 31 -6.92 -25.73 -24.52
N SER A 32 -5.61 -25.70 -24.71
CA SER A 32 -4.77 -24.84 -23.90
C SER A 32 -5.33 -23.43 -24.13
N SER A 33 -5.99 -22.87 -23.12
CA SER A 33 -6.21 -21.43 -23.10
C SER A 33 -4.87 -20.80 -23.42
N PRO A 34 -4.78 -19.86 -24.37
CA PRO A 34 -3.54 -19.12 -24.55
C PRO A 34 -3.13 -18.63 -23.18
N ALA A 35 -1.88 -18.82 -22.80
CA ALA A 35 -1.37 -18.34 -21.53
C ALA A 35 -1.72 -16.85 -21.47
N GLU A 36 -2.60 -16.46 -20.54
CA GLU A 36 -2.93 -15.06 -20.35
C GLU A 36 -1.64 -14.37 -19.95
N VAL A 37 -1.23 -13.38 -20.73
CA VAL A 37 -0.07 -12.58 -20.42
C VAL A 37 -0.42 -11.80 -19.15
N PRO A 38 0.34 -11.95 -18.05
CA PRO A 38 -0.01 -11.32 -16.80
C PRO A 38 0.05 -9.80 -16.92
N TRP A 39 -0.84 -9.11 -16.22
CA TRP A 39 -0.75 -7.67 -16.04
C TRP A 39 0.58 -7.33 -15.35
N THR A 40 1.22 -6.26 -15.81
CA THR A 40 2.52 -5.85 -15.29
C THR A 40 2.37 -4.62 -14.43
N THR A 41 2.96 -4.62 -13.24
CA THR A 41 3.13 -3.43 -12.42
C THR A 41 4.19 -2.53 -13.05
N LEU A 42 3.87 -1.25 -13.15
CA LEU A 42 4.73 -0.25 -13.81
C LEU A 42 5.18 0.87 -12.84
N GLY A 43 4.97 0.68 -11.54
CA GLY A 43 5.26 1.73 -10.55
C GLY A 43 4.04 2.65 -10.30
N PRO A 44 4.24 3.85 -9.75
CA PRO A 44 5.52 4.45 -9.39
C PRO A 44 6.23 3.66 -8.29
N ASP A 45 7.54 3.48 -8.47
CA ASP A 45 8.34 2.65 -7.60
C ASP A 45 8.52 3.23 -6.19
N GLY A 46 8.79 2.36 -5.21
CA GLY A 46 8.91 2.69 -3.79
C GLY A 46 7.65 2.36 -2.99
N GLY A 47 7.51 2.95 -1.81
CA GLY A 47 6.45 2.66 -0.85
C GLY A 47 7.00 2.09 0.45
N ASP A 48 6.22 1.28 1.17
CA ASP A 48 6.60 0.74 2.47
C ASP A 48 7.44 -0.52 2.34
N ALA A 49 8.76 -0.40 2.52
CA ALA A 49 9.72 -1.49 2.66
C ALA A 49 9.91 -1.82 4.15
N ARG A 50 9.84 -3.09 4.56
CA ARG A 50 9.84 -3.47 5.98
C ARG A 50 11.09 -4.19 6.45
N SER A 51 11.45 -5.30 5.81
CA SER A 51 12.57 -6.13 6.22
C SER A 51 13.43 -6.55 5.03
N LEU A 52 14.73 -6.63 5.24
CA LEU A 52 15.73 -7.05 4.27
C LEU A 52 16.43 -8.31 4.78
N ALA A 53 16.55 -9.33 3.93
CA ALA A 53 17.31 -10.51 4.23
C ALA A 53 18.18 -10.91 3.03
N PHE A 54 19.38 -11.40 3.26
CA PHE A 54 20.27 -11.87 2.19
C PHE A 54 20.56 -13.35 2.31
N VAL A 55 20.74 -14.00 1.18
CA VAL A 55 21.11 -15.42 1.15
C VAL A 55 22.55 -15.57 1.66
N PRO A 56 22.79 -16.39 2.69
CA PRO A 56 24.14 -16.61 3.22
C PRO A 56 25.14 -16.96 2.12
N ASN A 57 26.28 -16.25 2.10
CA ASN A 57 27.34 -16.32 1.09
C ASN A 57 26.97 -15.84 -0.32
N GLN A 58 25.75 -15.33 -0.54
CA GLN A 58 25.27 -14.76 -1.81
C GLN A 58 24.62 -13.39 -1.57
N PRO A 59 25.36 -12.33 -1.16
CA PRO A 59 24.77 -11.05 -0.82
C PRO A 59 24.23 -10.25 -2.02
N THR A 60 24.34 -10.79 -3.25
CA THR A 60 23.61 -10.30 -4.41
C THR A 60 22.14 -10.73 -4.40
N HIS A 61 21.82 -11.80 -3.67
CA HIS A 61 20.50 -12.37 -3.59
C HIS A 61 19.84 -11.94 -2.27
N LEU A 62 18.82 -11.10 -2.39
CA LEU A 62 18.12 -10.44 -1.29
C LEU A 62 16.62 -10.72 -1.36
N TYR A 63 15.97 -10.71 -0.19
CA TYR A 63 14.53 -10.69 -0.04
C TYR A 63 14.10 -9.43 0.67
N LEU A 64 12.96 -8.89 0.26
CA LEU A 64 12.32 -7.72 0.83
C LEU A 64 10.92 -8.09 1.31
N GLY A 65 10.65 -7.90 2.60
CA GLY A 65 9.32 -7.98 3.19
C GLY A 65 8.61 -6.63 3.14
N THR A 66 7.30 -6.67 2.97
CA THR A 66 6.44 -5.49 2.82
C THR A 66 5.36 -5.40 3.90
N THR A 67 4.55 -4.34 3.87
CA THR A 67 3.40 -4.15 4.78
C THR A 67 2.10 -4.79 4.29
N ASN A 68 2.12 -5.44 3.13
CA ASN A 68 0.93 -5.96 2.44
C ASN A 68 1.06 -7.44 2.04
N SER A 69 1.67 -8.25 2.90
CA SER A 69 1.84 -9.71 2.74
C SER A 69 2.78 -10.17 1.62
N TRP A 70 3.39 -9.25 0.86
CA TRP A 70 4.24 -9.61 -0.27
C TRP A 70 5.71 -9.68 0.08
N ILE A 71 6.38 -10.67 -0.51
CA ILE A 71 7.84 -10.80 -0.54
C ILE A 71 8.32 -10.52 -1.96
N PHE A 72 9.33 -9.66 -2.06
CA PHE A 72 10.08 -9.39 -3.29
C PHE A 72 11.48 -10.00 -3.20
N GLU A 73 12.07 -10.29 -4.35
CA GLU A 73 13.40 -10.85 -4.52
C GLU A 73 14.25 -9.92 -5.39
N SER A 74 15.52 -9.76 -5.03
CA SER A 74 16.54 -9.13 -5.88
C SER A 74 17.70 -10.08 -6.06
N LEU A 75 18.23 -10.20 -7.28
CA LEU A 75 19.40 -11.02 -7.62
C LEU A 75 20.64 -10.16 -7.94
N ASP A 76 20.53 -8.85 -7.83
CA ASP A 76 21.53 -7.85 -8.23
C ASP A 76 21.86 -6.84 -7.14
N GLN A 77 21.88 -7.29 -5.87
CA GLN A 77 22.21 -6.46 -4.69
C GLN A 77 21.19 -5.36 -4.37
N GLY A 78 19.92 -5.54 -4.74
CA GLY A 78 18.87 -4.55 -4.51
C GLY A 78 18.76 -3.50 -5.62
N GLY A 79 19.42 -3.70 -6.77
CA GLY A 79 19.28 -2.83 -7.93
C GLY A 79 17.91 -2.92 -8.56
N THR A 80 17.41 -4.17 -8.72
CA THR A 80 16.06 -4.45 -9.22
C THR A 80 15.34 -5.44 -8.31
N TRP A 81 14.01 -5.33 -8.24
CA TRP A 81 13.15 -6.17 -7.42
C TRP A 81 12.08 -6.86 -8.23
N HIS A 82 11.83 -8.12 -7.92
CA HIS A 82 10.78 -8.92 -8.54
C HIS A 82 9.82 -9.42 -7.48
N ARG A 83 8.52 -9.31 -7.72
CA ARG A 83 7.48 -9.85 -6.87
C ARG A 83 7.60 -11.38 -6.85
N LEU A 84 7.80 -11.96 -5.68
CA LEU A 84 8.08 -13.40 -5.56
C LEU A 84 6.88 -14.19 -5.05
N ALA A 85 6.33 -13.84 -3.89
CA ALA A 85 5.26 -14.59 -3.26
C ALA A 85 4.41 -13.75 -2.33
N GLU A 86 3.15 -14.15 -2.15
CA GLU A 86 2.21 -13.65 -1.17
C GLU A 86 2.09 -14.63 -0.01
N LEU A 87 2.23 -14.15 1.23
CA LEU A 87 2.11 -14.99 2.43
C LEU A 87 0.67 -15.18 2.89
N ASP A 88 -0.16 -14.15 2.73
CA ASP A 88 -1.54 -14.12 3.19
C ASP A 88 -2.42 -13.30 2.24
N SER A 89 -3.51 -13.89 1.77
CA SER A 89 -4.42 -13.28 0.78
C SER A 89 -5.25 -12.11 1.31
N SER A 90 -5.17 -11.80 2.61
CA SER A 90 -5.78 -10.59 3.16
C SER A 90 -5.02 -9.30 2.79
N GLU A 91 -3.76 -9.42 2.32
CA GLU A 91 -2.88 -8.29 1.98
C GLU A 91 -2.70 -7.27 3.11
N ASP A 92 -2.77 -7.72 4.37
CA ASP A 92 -2.65 -6.86 5.56
C ASP A 92 -1.58 -7.33 6.56
N VAL A 93 -0.80 -8.35 6.21
CA VAL A 93 0.32 -8.82 7.03
C VAL A 93 1.54 -7.94 6.80
N VAL A 94 2.05 -7.36 7.86
CA VAL A 94 3.34 -6.66 7.90
C VAL A 94 4.44 -7.69 8.13
N ILE A 95 5.35 -7.85 7.16
CA ILE A 95 6.44 -8.83 7.20
C ILE A 95 7.68 -8.14 7.77
N ASP A 96 7.83 -8.16 9.09
CA ASP A 96 8.95 -7.52 9.77
C ASP A 96 10.22 -8.36 9.82
N ASN A 97 10.11 -9.68 9.57
CA ASN A 97 11.24 -10.58 9.72
C ASN A 97 11.27 -11.63 8.62
N ILE A 98 12.43 -11.74 7.97
CA ILE A 98 12.77 -12.83 7.05
C ILE A 98 14.10 -13.44 7.52
N VAL A 99 14.13 -14.74 7.80
CA VAL A 99 15.32 -15.46 8.21
C VAL A 99 15.58 -16.60 7.23
N ILE A 100 16.77 -16.59 6.62
CA ILE A 100 17.21 -17.63 5.69
C ILE A 100 18.08 -18.61 6.46
N ASP A 101 17.77 -19.90 6.35
CA ASP A 101 18.51 -20.95 7.04
C ASP A 101 19.97 -20.99 6.58
N ALA A 102 20.89 -20.73 7.51
CA ALA A 102 22.33 -20.73 7.24
C ALA A 102 22.86 -22.10 6.77
N ALA A 103 22.17 -23.20 7.12
CA ALA A 103 22.53 -24.57 6.70
C ALA A 103 21.85 -24.99 5.38
N ASN A 104 20.71 -24.40 5.04
CA ASN A 104 19.95 -24.69 3.83
C ASN A 104 19.24 -23.45 3.29
N PRO A 105 19.84 -22.69 2.38
CA PRO A 105 19.28 -21.44 1.87
C PRO A 105 17.90 -21.55 1.18
N ASN A 106 17.50 -22.76 0.77
CA ASN A 106 16.15 -22.98 0.25
C ASN A 106 15.06 -22.95 1.33
N ARG A 107 15.47 -23.07 2.62
CA ARG A 107 14.56 -22.92 3.74
C ARG A 107 14.58 -21.47 4.24
N ILE A 108 13.41 -20.85 4.23
CA ILE A 108 13.22 -19.46 4.64
C ILE A 108 12.03 -19.41 5.58
N TRP A 109 12.15 -18.64 6.67
CA TRP A 109 11.03 -18.31 7.54
C TRP A 109 10.70 -16.82 7.38
N ALA A 110 9.41 -16.51 7.36
CA ALA A 110 8.90 -15.15 7.38
C ALA A 110 7.91 -15.00 8.53
N GLY A 111 8.16 -14.04 9.40
CA GLY A 111 7.30 -13.69 10.52
C GLY A 111 6.57 -12.38 10.25
N GLY A 112 5.30 -12.33 10.60
CA GLY A 112 4.51 -11.12 10.41
C GLY A 112 3.35 -10.99 11.39
N TRP A 113 2.76 -9.80 11.38
CA TRP A 113 1.66 -9.39 12.24
C TRP A 113 0.67 -8.52 11.46
N LYS A 114 -0.56 -8.41 11.96
CA LYS A 114 -1.60 -7.55 11.36
C LYS A 114 -1.81 -6.29 12.18
N PRO A 115 -1.90 -5.10 11.55
CA PRO A 115 -2.21 -3.86 12.25
C PRO A 115 -3.54 -3.94 13.01
N ASP A 116 -3.57 -3.36 14.20
CA ASP A 116 -4.75 -3.26 15.07
C ASP A 116 -5.37 -4.61 15.50
N GLN A 117 -4.66 -5.72 15.27
CA GLN A 117 -5.10 -7.07 15.60
C GLN A 117 -3.98 -7.85 16.29
N ARG A 118 -4.36 -8.79 17.19
CA ARG A 118 -3.42 -9.77 17.74
C ARG A 118 -3.39 -11.00 16.85
N ASP A 119 -3.11 -10.79 15.58
CA ASP A 119 -3.14 -11.80 14.52
C ASP A 119 -1.87 -11.69 13.65
N GLY A 120 -1.61 -12.73 12.85
CA GLY A 120 -0.44 -12.86 12.00
C GLY A 120 0.00 -14.30 11.89
N GLY A 121 1.31 -14.53 11.82
CA GLY A 121 1.83 -15.88 11.73
C GLY A 121 3.33 -15.97 11.49
N LEU A 122 3.77 -17.21 11.47
CA LEU A 122 5.05 -17.63 10.92
C LEU A 122 4.78 -18.50 9.69
N TRP A 123 5.45 -18.21 8.60
CA TRP A 123 5.43 -19.02 7.38
C TRP A 123 6.80 -19.59 7.11
N VAL A 124 6.83 -20.76 6.45
CA VAL A 124 8.06 -21.41 6.01
C VAL A 124 7.99 -21.75 4.53
N SER A 125 9.05 -21.39 3.80
CA SER A 125 9.34 -21.88 2.46
C SER A 125 10.43 -22.94 2.52
N LEU A 126 10.38 -23.93 1.61
CA LEU A 126 11.41 -24.97 1.43
C LEU A 126 12.01 -24.98 0.02
N ASP A 127 11.64 -24.00 -0.80
CA ASP A 127 11.98 -23.89 -2.22
C ASP A 127 12.51 -22.49 -2.61
N GLY A 128 13.19 -21.82 -1.66
CA GLY A 128 13.78 -20.49 -1.92
C GLY A 128 12.75 -19.36 -1.99
N GLY A 129 11.63 -19.48 -1.30
CA GLY A 129 10.63 -18.43 -1.22
C GLY A 129 9.52 -18.49 -2.28
N HIS A 130 9.53 -19.47 -3.19
CA HIS A 130 8.51 -19.58 -4.23
C HIS A 130 7.16 -20.06 -3.71
N THR A 131 7.15 -20.98 -2.71
CA THR A 131 5.92 -21.41 -2.05
C THR A 131 6.05 -21.34 -0.53
N TRP A 132 4.96 -21.00 0.15
CA TRP A 132 4.95 -20.78 1.58
C TRP A 132 3.84 -21.59 2.26
N LYS A 133 4.13 -22.05 3.47
CA LYS A 133 3.17 -22.76 4.32
C LYS A 133 3.15 -22.13 5.70
N PRO A 134 1.97 -21.90 6.29
CA PRO A 134 1.90 -21.43 7.66
C PRO A 134 2.42 -22.49 8.62
N VAL A 135 3.11 -22.06 9.66
CA VAL A 135 3.51 -22.89 10.79
C VAL A 135 2.33 -22.95 11.77
N GLU A 136 1.64 -24.09 11.80
CA GLU A 136 0.34 -24.23 12.50
C GLU A 136 0.39 -23.85 13.98
N ARG A 137 1.50 -24.11 14.71
CA ARG A 137 1.64 -23.74 16.14
C ARG A 137 1.66 -22.23 16.37
N LEU A 138 2.03 -21.45 15.34
CA LEU A 138 2.15 -19.99 15.40
C LEU A 138 1.10 -19.27 14.51
N ARG A 139 0.13 -19.98 13.97
CA ARG A 139 -0.98 -19.40 13.22
C ARG A 139 -1.83 -18.53 14.13
N GLY A 140 -2.16 -17.33 13.69
CA GLY A 140 -2.94 -16.35 14.47
C GLY A 140 -2.14 -15.69 15.60
N GLN A 141 -0.80 -15.82 15.59
CA GLN A 141 0.10 -15.12 16.50
C GLN A 141 0.79 -13.96 15.78
N SER A 142 0.79 -12.77 16.36
CA SER A 142 1.68 -11.72 15.89
C SER A 142 3.12 -12.13 16.12
N VAL A 143 3.90 -12.27 15.07
CA VAL A 143 5.33 -12.61 15.13
C VAL A 143 6.15 -11.36 14.83
N PHE A 144 6.81 -10.81 15.84
CA PHE A 144 7.55 -9.55 15.76
C PHE A 144 9.06 -9.74 15.60
N ALA A 145 9.60 -10.90 15.99
CA ALA A 145 11.02 -11.19 15.91
C ALA A 145 11.30 -12.63 15.52
N LEU A 146 12.35 -12.85 14.72
CA LEU A 146 12.89 -14.16 14.38
C LEU A 146 14.42 -14.13 14.52
N ALA A 147 15.01 -15.18 15.10
CA ALA A 147 16.45 -15.32 15.19
C ALA A 147 16.88 -16.77 15.11
N GLN A 148 17.84 -17.08 14.25
CA GLN A 148 18.50 -18.40 14.16
C GLN A 148 19.80 -18.38 14.96
N ALA A 149 20.08 -19.44 15.72
CA ALA A 149 21.28 -19.52 16.54
C ALA A 149 22.52 -19.68 15.64
N PRO A 150 23.53 -18.78 15.72
CA PRO A 150 24.72 -18.86 14.87
C PRO A 150 25.55 -20.13 15.09
N SER A 151 25.63 -20.61 16.33
CA SER A 151 26.38 -21.83 16.68
C SER A 151 25.64 -23.15 16.36
N ASN A 152 24.31 -23.08 16.15
CA ASN A 152 23.50 -24.26 15.82
C ASN A 152 22.30 -23.86 14.95
N PRO A 153 22.40 -23.92 13.61
CA PRO A 153 21.31 -23.52 12.71
C PRO A 153 20.01 -24.31 12.85
N ARG A 154 20.01 -25.45 13.56
CA ARG A 154 18.76 -26.17 13.86
C ARG A 154 17.89 -25.46 14.92
N VAL A 155 18.50 -24.55 15.69
CA VAL A 155 17.81 -23.80 16.75
C VAL A 155 17.39 -22.44 16.20
N ILE A 156 16.09 -22.17 16.24
CA ILE A 156 15.49 -20.92 15.85
C ILE A 156 14.47 -20.47 16.90
N PHE A 157 14.35 -19.16 17.07
CA PHE A 157 13.43 -18.54 18.01
C PHE A 157 12.48 -17.60 17.30
N ALA A 158 11.25 -17.51 17.83
CA ALA A 158 10.24 -16.54 17.43
C ALA A 158 9.75 -15.73 18.64
N GLY A 159 9.84 -14.42 18.54
CA GLY A 159 9.25 -13.46 19.46
C GLY A 159 7.84 -13.13 19.01
N THR A 160 6.87 -13.37 19.89
CA THR A 160 5.46 -13.22 19.57
C THR A 160 4.74 -12.38 20.60
N TRP A 161 3.46 -12.09 20.31
CA TRP A 161 2.58 -11.51 21.32
C TRP A 161 2.51 -12.35 22.62
N GLU A 162 2.47 -13.68 22.50
CA GLU A 162 2.36 -14.60 23.65
C GLU A 162 3.67 -14.72 24.44
N GLY A 163 4.83 -14.56 23.79
CA GLY A 163 6.14 -14.73 24.39
C GLY A 163 7.18 -15.27 23.42
N VAL A 164 8.16 -15.99 23.93
CA VAL A 164 9.27 -16.56 23.15
C VAL A 164 9.01 -18.03 22.84
N PHE A 165 8.97 -18.36 21.56
CA PHE A 165 8.93 -19.73 21.06
C PHE A 165 10.31 -20.18 20.61
N ARG A 166 10.61 -21.48 20.80
CA ARG A 166 11.85 -22.13 20.36
C ARG A 166 11.54 -23.36 19.52
N SER A 167 12.26 -23.51 18.43
CA SER A 167 12.42 -24.77 17.71
C SER A 167 13.86 -25.25 17.86
N SER A 168 14.06 -26.57 17.98
CA SER A 168 15.39 -27.22 18.01
C SER A 168 15.60 -28.20 16.84
N ASP A 169 14.68 -28.19 15.88
CA ASP A 169 14.61 -29.13 14.76
C ASP A 169 14.40 -28.43 13.41
N SER A 170 14.98 -27.21 13.28
CA SER A 170 14.90 -26.38 12.07
C SER A 170 13.47 -25.97 11.72
N GLY A 171 12.67 -25.63 12.74
CA GLY A 171 11.31 -25.10 12.60
C GLY A 171 10.23 -26.16 12.40
N ALA A 172 10.53 -27.45 12.55
CA ALA A 172 9.52 -28.51 12.40
C ALA A 172 8.55 -28.54 13.60
N THR A 173 9.07 -28.32 14.82
CA THR A 173 8.25 -28.18 16.02
C THR A 173 8.61 -26.91 16.81
N TRP A 174 7.61 -26.34 17.49
CA TRP A 174 7.76 -25.10 18.24
C TRP A 174 7.19 -25.23 19.66
N THR A 175 7.94 -24.78 20.65
CA THR A 175 7.57 -24.81 22.07
C THR A 175 7.69 -23.41 22.66
N LEU A 176 6.68 -22.96 23.41
CA LEU A 176 6.76 -21.75 24.22
C LEU A 176 7.75 -22.00 25.37
N ILE A 177 8.77 -21.16 25.48
CA ILE A 177 9.84 -21.27 26.49
C ILE A 177 9.84 -20.11 27.49
N SER A 178 9.06 -19.05 27.25
CA SER A 178 8.76 -18.05 28.27
C SER A 178 7.59 -18.51 29.12
N PRO A 179 7.42 -17.97 30.36
CA PRO A 179 6.28 -18.34 31.20
C PRO A 179 4.95 -18.04 30.52
N GLU A 180 4.09 -19.06 30.43
CA GLU A 180 2.77 -18.96 29.81
C GLU A 180 1.91 -17.90 30.52
N GLY A 181 1.26 -17.01 29.76
CA GLY A 181 0.43 -15.92 30.29
C GLY A 181 1.22 -14.86 31.07
N SER A 182 2.53 -14.77 30.88
CA SER A 182 3.37 -13.76 31.51
C SER A 182 2.88 -12.35 31.19
N LYS A 183 2.78 -11.51 32.22
CA LYS A 183 2.50 -10.08 32.05
C LYS A 183 3.75 -9.26 31.73
N GLU A 184 4.92 -9.86 31.87
CA GLU A 184 6.23 -9.20 31.71
C GLU A 184 6.91 -9.63 30.40
N ILE A 185 6.85 -10.93 30.06
CA ILE A 185 7.48 -11.48 28.85
C ILE A 185 6.40 -11.82 27.84
N HIS A 186 5.83 -10.81 27.23
CA HIS A 186 4.92 -10.88 26.09
C HIS A 186 5.24 -9.72 25.14
N GLU A 187 4.63 -9.70 23.95
CA GLU A 187 4.92 -8.71 22.92
C GLU A 187 6.44 -8.56 22.74
N VAL A 188 7.05 -9.70 22.33
CA VAL A 188 8.50 -9.82 22.20
C VAL A 188 8.92 -9.25 20.85
N GLU A 189 9.40 -8.00 20.86
CA GLU A 189 9.72 -7.22 19.65
C GLU A 189 11.12 -7.50 19.11
N SER A 190 12.03 -8.03 19.92
CA SER A 190 13.39 -8.35 19.48
C SER A 190 13.98 -9.57 20.19
N LEU A 191 14.83 -10.29 19.46
CA LEU A 191 15.56 -11.47 19.93
C LEU A 191 17.02 -11.39 19.50
N ALA A 192 17.93 -11.71 20.41
CA ALA A 192 19.34 -11.91 20.10
C ALA A 192 19.86 -13.16 20.79
N ILE A 193 20.63 -13.98 20.07
CA ILE A 193 21.15 -15.26 20.56
C ILE A 193 22.67 -15.14 20.66
N ASP A 194 23.24 -15.63 21.77
CA ASP A 194 24.67 -15.66 21.93
C ASP A 194 25.31 -16.47 20.77
N PRO A 195 26.33 -15.92 20.09
CA PRO A 195 26.94 -16.56 18.92
C PRO A 195 27.60 -17.90 19.22
N LYS A 196 27.88 -18.21 20.50
CA LYS A 196 28.59 -19.43 20.91
C LYS A 196 27.68 -20.44 21.62
N ASP A 197 26.60 -19.98 22.25
CA ASP A 197 25.71 -20.80 23.07
C ASP A 197 24.23 -20.52 22.73
N PRO A 198 23.52 -21.45 22.06
CA PRO A 198 22.13 -21.26 21.69
C PRO A 198 21.15 -21.25 22.88
N ASP A 199 21.60 -21.57 24.08
CA ASP A 199 20.78 -21.54 25.31
C ASP A 199 20.84 -20.16 26.01
N ILE A 200 21.70 -19.24 25.54
CA ILE A 200 21.76 -17.86 25.99
C ILE A 200 21.00 -16.97 25.01
N VAL A 201 19.84 -16.47 25.43
CA VAL A 201 18.93 -15.66 24.61
C VAL A 201 18.56 -14.36 25.34
N TYR A 202 18.58 -13.28 24.59
CA TYR A 202 18.08 -11.99 25.01
C TYR A 202 16.73 -11.72 24.30
N ALA A 203 15.75 -11.25 25.04
CA ALA A 203 14.44 -10.87 24.55
C ALA A 203 14.12 -9.41 24.92
N GLY A 204 13.85 -8.60 23.93
CA GLY A 204 13.29 -7.27 24.10
C GLY A 204 11.78 -7.34 24.02
N THR A 205 11.09 -6.79 25.03
CA THR A 205 9.64 -6.83 25.14
C THR A 205 9.05 -5.42 25.14
N TRP A 206 7.73 -5.31 25.09
CA TRP A 206 7.00 -4.05 25.35
C TRP A 206 7.44 -3.35 26.65
N HIS A 207 8.00 -4.12 27.61
CA HIS A 207 8.46 -3.63 28.89
C HIS A 207 9.77 -4.30 29.28
N LEU A 208 10.90 -3.61 29.02
CA LEU A 208 12.26 -3.96 29.45
C LEU A 208 12.87 -5.23 28.78
N PRO A 209 14.18 -5.38 28.85
CA PRO A 209 14.88 -6.55 28.30
C PRO A 209 14.96 -7.71 29.32
N TRP A 210 14.88 -8.92 28.79
CA TRP A 210 14.97 -10.18 29.52
C TRP A 210 16.08 -11.06 28.97
N LYS A 211 16.61 -11.95 29.80
CA LYS A 211 17.66 -12.90 29.41
C LYS A 211 17.43 -14.25 30.03
N THR A 212 17.65 -15.31 29.25
CA THR A 212 17.85 -16.69 29.73
C THR A 212 19.27 -17.14 29.45
N THR A 213 19.79 -18.07 30.27
CA THR A 213 21.09 -18.73 30.09
C THR A 213 20.98 -20.25 30.17
N ASP A 214 19.78 -20.78 30.12
CA ASP A 214 19.47 -22.20 30.27
C ASP A 214 18.38 -22.68 29.29
N GLY A 215 18.30 -22.01 28.14
CA GLY A 215 17.41 -22.39 27.05
C GLY A 215 15.94 -22.06 27.31
N GLY A 216 15.67 -21.10 28.19
CA GLY A 216 14.32 -20.61 28.49
C GLY A 216 13.68 -21.24 29.73
N LYS A 217 14.42 -22.07 30.51
CA LYS A 217 13.90 -22.62 31.75
C LYS A 217 13.72 -21.54 32.82
N ASN A 218 14.64 -20.59 32.87
CA ASN A 218 14.58 -19.42 33.74
C ASN A 218 14.86 -18.14 32.90
N TRP A 219 14.09 -17.09 33.20
CA TRP A 219 14.25 -15.77 32.62
C TRP A 219 14.53 -14.73 33.70
N ASN A 220 15.51 -13.88 33.46
CA ASN A 220 15.91 -12.82 34.39
C ASN A 220 15.81 -11.47 33.69
N SER A 221 15.20 -10.48 34.35
CA SER A 221 15.21 -9.11 33.86
C SER A 221 16.63 -8.55 33.93
N ILE A 222 17.08 -7.95 32.83
CA ILE A 222 18.42 -7.33 32.70
C ILE A 222 18.32 -5.81 32.57
N LYS A 223 17.43 -5.20 33.31
CA LYS A 223 17.07 -3.77 33.23
C LYS A 223 18.10 -2.80 33.87
N GLN A 224 19.15 -3.29 34.50
CA GLN A 224 20.08 -2.43 35.22
C GLN A 224 20.72 -1.40 34.31
N GLY A 225 20.42 -0.12 34.55
CA GLY A 225 20.89 1.02 33.76
C GLY A 225 20.00 1.39 32.56
N VAL A 226 18.94 0.63 32.28
CA VAL A 226 17.89 0.99 31.33
C VAL A 226 16.81 1.78 32.07
N ILE A 227 16.30 2.85 31.45
CA ILE A 227 15.17 3.62 32.02
C ILE A 227 13.95 2.71 32.08
N GLU A 228 13.27 2.67 33.23
CA GLU A 228 12.05 1.89 33.42
C GLU A 228 10.95 2.34 32.45
N ASP A 229 10.01 1.44 32.17
CA ASP A 229 8.90 1.67 31.24
C ASP A 229 9.36 1.94 29.79
N SER A 230 10.27 1.11 29.29
CA SER A 230 10.85 1.21 27.95
C SER A 230 10.59 -0.05 27.11
N ASP A 231 9.87 0.11 25.99
CA ASP A 231 9.79 -0.90 24.93
C ASP A 231 11.19 -1.11 24.35
N VAL A 232 11.52 -2.36 24.02
CA VAL A 232 12.84 -2.74 23.49
C VAL A 232 12.73 -3.30 22.08
N PHE A 233 13.04 -2.45 21.11
CA PHE A 233 12.81 -2.72 19.67
C PHE A 233 13.90 -3.55 19.01
N SER A 234 15.15 -3.45 19.45
CA SER A 234 16.25 -4.20 18.86
C SER A 234 17.34 -4.50 19.89
N ILE A 235 17.87 -5.72 19.82
CA ILE A 235 19.04 -6.16 20.60
C ILE A 235 20.03 -6.80 19.62
N ILE A 236 21.30 -6.42 19.70
CA ILE A 236 22.39 -7.07 18.98
C ILE A 236 23.52 -7.44 19.92
N ILE A 237 24.19 -8.55 19.62
CA ILE A 237 25.35 -9.07 20.36
C ILE A 237 26.54 -9.05 19.44
N ASP A 238 27.67 -8.51 19.90
CA ASP A 238 28.93 -8.54 19.16
C ASP A 238 29.36 -10.02 18.92
N PRO A 239 29.47 -10.47 17.66
CA PRO A 239 29.68 -11.88 17.34
C PRO A 239 31.04 -12.43 17.82
N ILE A 240 32.02 -11.58 18.05
CA ILE A 240 33.36 -11.96 18.53
C ILE A 240 33.50 -11.77 20.04
N LYS A 241 32.91 -10.70 20.59
CA LYS A 241 32.92 -10.37 22.00
C LYS A 241 31.50 -10.35 22.57
N PRO A 242 30.90 -11.52 22.88
CA PRO A 242 29.47 -11.59 23.30
C PRO A 242 29.14 -10.87 24.61
N SER A 243 30.16 -10.43 25.37
CA SER A 243 29.95 -9.52 26.50
C SER A 243 29.51 -8.12 26.09
N THR A 244 29.70 -7.73 24.81
CA THR A 244 29.23 -6.46 24.27
C THR A 244 27.85 -6.66 23.65
N VAL A 245 26.86 -5.96 24.22
CA VAL A 245 25.46 -6.01 23.79
C VAL A 245 24.98 -4.58 23.59
N PHE A 246 24.35 -4.31 22.45
CA PHE A 246 23.61 -3.07 22.22
C PHE A 246 22.12 -3.36 22.30
N LEU A 247 21.38 -2.38 22.82
CA LEU A 247 19.94 -2.44 23.00
C LEU A 247 19.35 -1.10 22.62
N SER A 248 18.31 -1.11 21.80
CA SER A 248 17.50 0.07 21.52
C SER A 248 16.17 0.01 22.23
N ALA A 249 15.77 1.12 22.83
CA ALA A 249 14.52 1.28 23.53
C ALA A 249 13.87 2.63 23.19
N CYS A 250 12.60 2.80 23.55
CA CYS A 250 11.93 4.10 23.37
C CYS A 250 12.62 5.24 24.15
N SER A 251 13.41 4.91 25.16
CA SER A 251 14.20 5.84 25.97
C SER A 251 15.59 6.15 25.39
N GLY A 252 16.03 5.44 24.32
CA GLY A 252 17.31 5.64 23.66
C GLY A 252 18.06 4.34 23.38
N ILE A 253 19.34 4.46 22.98
CA ILE A 253 20.23 3.31 22.76
C ILE A 253 21.12 3.11 23.99
N TYR A 254 21.35 1.85 24.32
CA TYR A 254 22.16 1.43 25.45
C TYR A 254 23.23 0.44 25.02
N LYS A 255 24.35 0.45 25.71
CA LYS A 255 25.46 -0.51 25.52
C LYS A 255 25.81 -1.17 26.84
N SER A 256 25.96 -2.49 26.82
CA SER A 256 26.55 -3.27 27.90
C SER A 256 27.89 -3.85 27.43
N GLU A 257 28.88 -3.91 28.29
CA GLU A 257 30.16 -4.58 28.05
C GLU A 257 30.36 -5.82 28.95
N ASN A 258 29.32 -6.19 29.69
CA ASN A 258 29.28 -7.30 30.65
C ASN A 258 28.07 -8.19 30.47
N ALA A 259 27.76 -8.49 29.20
CA ALA A 259 26.71 -9.43 28.78
C ALA A 259 25.31 -9.10 29.35
N GLY A 260 24.96 -7.80 29.38
CA GLY A 260 23.65 -7.32 29.84
C GLY A 260 23.51 -7.13 31.35
N THR A 261 24.57 -7.33 32.14
CA THR A 261 24.49 -7.11 33.60
C THR A 261 24.28 -5.63 33.95
N LEU A 262 24.88 -4.73 33.18
CA LEU A 262 24.72 -3.29 33.33
C LEU A 262 24.75 -2.63 31.96
N PHE A 263 23.72 -1.84 31.66
CA PHE A 263 23.66 -1.00 30.48
C PHE A 263 24.02 0.45 30.79
N LYS A 264 24.62 1.12 29.82
CA LYS A 264 24.87 2.56 29.84
C LYS A 264 24.23 3.18 28.62
N LYS A 265 23.46 4.26 28.81
CA LYS A 265 22.85 5.01 27.72
C LYS A 265 23.96 5.64 26.85
N ILE A 266 23.75 5.59 25.54
CA ILE A 266 24.64 6.19 24.53
C ILE A 266 24.04 7.53 24.09
N GLU A 267 24.91 8.51 23.90
CA GLU A 267 24.53 9.85 23.44
C GLU A 267 24.57 9.97 21.91
N GLY A 268 24.09 11.08 21.37
CA GLY A 268 24.18 11.45 19.96
C GLY A 268 22.93 11.19 19.13
N ILE A 269 21.89 10.53 19.69
CA ILE A 269 20.58 10.40 19.06
C ILE A 269 19.59 11.25 19.86
N PRO A 270 18.89 12.23 19.22
CA PRO A 270 17.96 13.10 19.93
C PRO A 270 16.76 12.32 20.48
N SER A 271 16.22 12.79 21.60
CA SER A 271 15.03 12.16 22.22
C SER A 271 13.77 12.22 21.35
N THR A 272 13.75 13.04 20.30
CA THR A 272 12.69 13.11 19.31
C THR A 272 12.74 11.96 18.30
N ALA A 273 13.93 11.43 18.00
CA ALA A 273 14.15 10.24 17.18
C ALA A 273 13.82 8.97 18.00
N ARG A 274 12.59 8.93 18.52
CA ARG A 274 12.09 7.82 19.34
C ARG A 274 11.86 6.60 18.49
N ARG A 275 11.95 5.41 19.10
CA ARG A 275 11.80 4.10 18.47
C ARG A 275 12.90 3.86 17.42
N THR A 276 14.08 3.51 17.91
CA THR A 276 15.12 2.91 17.07
C THR A 276 14.69 1.48 16.76
N ARG A 277 14.10 1.26 15.60
CA ARG A 277 13.51 -0.03 15.20
C ARG A 277 14.56 -1.11 14.97
N VAL A 278 15.73 -0.72 14.48
CA VAL A 278 16.80 -1.66 14.13
C VAL A 278 18.16 -1.13 14.55
N LEU A 279 18.98 -2.04 15.06
CA LEU A 279 20.42 -1.89 15.22
C LEU A 279 21.11 -2.89 14.30
N MET A 280 22.13 -2.44 13.55
CA MET A 280 22.95 -3.31 12.69
C MET A 280 24.42 -2.99 12.90
N GLN A 281 25.20 -4.00 13.35
CA GLN A 281 26.65 -3.87 13.43
C GLN A 281 27.27 -4.22 12.07
N ASP A 282 28.22 -3.41 11.61
CA ASP A 282 28.94 -3.68 10.38
C ASP A 282 29.73 -5.01 10.49
N PRO A 283 29.53 -5.94 9.55
CA PRO A 283 30.21 -7.25 9.59
C PRO A 283 31.73 -7.18 9.51
N SER A 284 32.27 -6.12 8.91
CA SER A 284 33.72 -5.95 8.70
C SER A 284 34.39 -5.07 9.75
N ASP A 285 33.66 -4.09 10.32
CA ASP A 285 34.17 -3.20 11.37
C ASP A 285 33.19 -3.10 12.55
N ARG A 286 33.46 -3.80 13.63
CA ARG A 286 32.64 -3.83 14.85
C ARG A 286 32.53 -2.50 15.59
N GLN A 287 33.34 -1.50 15.27
CA GLN A 287 33.18 -0.15 15.81
C GLN A 287 32.07 0.62 15.11
N VAL A 288 31.64 0.14 13.93
CA VAL A 288 30.56 0.72 13.17
C VAL A 288 29.25 0.04 13.54
N VAL A 289 28.28 0.85 14.01
CA VAL A 289 26.90 0.40 14.27
C VAL A 289 25.94 1.41 13.65
N TYR A 290 24.98 0.89 12.92
CA TYR A 290 23.86 1.63 12.36
C TYR A 290 22.67 1.54 13.28
N ALA A 291 21.91 2.63 13.40
CA ALA A 291 20.68 2.71 14.18
C ALA A 291 19.58 3.33 13.30
N GLY A 292 18.62 2.51 12.91
CA GLY A 292 17.46 2.93 12.13
C GLY A 292 16.36 3.46 13.03
N THR A 293 16.00 4.74 12.86
CA THR A 293 15.08 5.45 13.74
C THR A 293 13.88 6.01 12.98
N THR A 294 12.92 6.58 13.71
CA THR A 294 11.79 7.32 13.12
C THR A 294 12.18 8.70 12.56
N GLU A 295 13.42 9.14 12.76
CA GLU A 295 13.95 10.42 12.26
C GLU A 295 15.30 10.26 11.56
N GLY A 296 15.46 9.21 10.79
CA GLY A 296 16.64 8.95 9.99
C GLY A 296 17.46 7.75 10.42
N LEU A 297 18.44 7.45 9.58
CA LEU A 297 19.52 6.51 9.87
C LEU A 297 20.63 7.24 10.61
N TYR A 298 21.08 6.68 11.72
CA TYR A 298 22.26 7.13 12.46
C TYR A 298 23.37 6.10 12.35
N LYS A 299 24.62 6.56 12.36
CA LYS A 299 25.81 5.73 12.31
C LYS A 299 26.81 6.16 13.38
N THR A 300 27.42 5.20 14.06
CA THR A 300 28.64 5.39 14.85
C THR A 300 29.81 4.69 14.18
N SER A 301 31.02 5.22 14.34
CA SER A 301 32.26 4.59 13.93
C SER A 301 33.26 4.46 15.10
N ASP A 302 32.81 4.70 16.32
CA ASP A 302 33.64 4.68 17.54
C ASP A 302 33.10 3.73 18.62
N GLY A 303 32.34 2.69 18.21
CA GLY A 303 31.77 1.68 19.10
C GLY A 303 30.62 2.18 19.95
N GLY A 304 29.87 3.18 19.47
CA GLY A 304 28.70 3.71 20.12
C GLY A 304 28.98 4.84 21.09
N ARG A 305 30.08 5.55 20.99
CA ARG A 305 30.34 6.75 21.81
C ARG A 305 29.57 7.95 21.27
N ASN A 306 29.57 8.09 19.94
CA ASN A 306 28.85 9.16 19.26
C ASN A 306 28.09 8.59 18.04
N PHE A 307 26.89 9.13 17.77
CA PHE A 307 26.12 8.83 16.56
C PHE A 307 25.95 10.09 15.71
N THR A 308 26.08 9.92 14.41
CA THR A 308 25.83 10.97 13.41
C THR A 308 24.69 10.56 12.51
N ARG A 309 23.76 11.47 12.22
CA ARG A 309 22.63 11.21 11.31
C ARG A 309 23.13 11.21 9.87
N MET A 310 22.79 10.17 9.10
CA MET A 310 23.25 9.91 7.74
C MET A 310 22.17 10.23 6.69
N THR A 311 20.89 10.28 7.08
CA THR A 311 19.77 10.60 6.18
C THR A 311 18.99 11.81 6.68
N GLY A 312 18.05 12.32 5.87
CA GLY A 312 17.10 13.35 6.32
C GLY A 312 16.22 12.89 7.49
N PRO A 313 15.67 13.82 8.27
CA PRO A 313 14.80 13.49 9.41
C PRO A 313 13.45 12.88 8.98
N ASP A 314 13.07 13.02 7.72
CA ASP A 314 11.80 12.47 7.18
C ASP A 314 11.89 10.99 6.85
N VAL A 315 13.10 10.42 6.84
CA VAL A 315 13.35 9.00 6.55
C VAL A 315 13.05 8.19 7.80
N ILE A 316 12.03 7.36 7.76
CA ILE A 316 11.71 6.40 8.82
C ILE A 316 12.33 5.07 8.42
N VAL A 317 13.28 4.60 9.20
CA VAL A 317 14.05 3.39 8.91
C VAL A 317 13.42 2.19 9.59
N ASN A 318 13.13 1.14 8.83
CA ASN A 318 12.59 -0.13 9.32
C ASN A 318 13.66 -1.19 9.46
N ASP A 319 14.58 -1.28 8.47
CA ASP A 319 15.66 -2.27 8.49
C ASP A 319 16.91 -1.75 7.79
N VAL A 320 18.07 -2.33 8.11
CA VAL A 320 19.37 -1.97 7.56
C VAL A 320 20.14 -3.24 7.18
N PHE A 321 20.56 -3.32 5.94
CA PHE A 321 21.49 -4.33 5.45
C PHE A 321 22.85 -3.72 5.12
N VAL A 322 23.93 -4.36 5.56
CA VAL A 322 25.32 -4.02 5.17
C VAL A 322 25.92 -5.23 4.46
N ASP A 323 26.39 -5.06 3.24
CA ASP A 323 27.01 -6.15 2.48
C ASP A 323 28.29 -6.64 3.21
N PRO A 324 28.34 -7.90 3.66
CA PRO A 324 29.49 -8.42 4.40
C PRO A 324 30.79 -8.48 3.60
N ARG A 325 30.75 -8.35 2.27
CA ARG A 325 31.92 -8.30 1.38
C ARG A 325 32.32 -6.87 0.98
N ASN A 326 31.40 -5.91 1.16
CA ASN A 326 31.62 -4.52 0.80
C ASN A 326 30.82 -3.59 1.72
N ALA A 327 31.40 -3.19 2.84
CA ALA A 327 30.76 -2.32 3.84
C ALA A 327 30.38 -0.92 3.30
N ASN A 328 30.84 -0.55 2.10
CA ASN A 328 30.36 0.67 1.44
C ASN A 328 28.95 0.49 0.84
N HIS A 329 28.52 -0.75 0.59
CA HIS A 329 27.18 -1.04 0.10
C HIS A 329 26.22 -1.26 1.29
N VAL A 330 25.32 -0.29 1.47
CA VAL A 330 24.33 -0.27 2.55
C VAL A 330 22.94 -0.08 1.95
N LEU A 331 22.02 -0.98 2.28
CA LEU A 331 20.59 -0.84 1.94
C LEU A 331 19.79 -0.51 3.20
N VAL A 332 18.78 0.31 3.03
CA VAL A 332 17.88 0.74 4.10
C VAL A 332 16.44 0.57 3.65
N ALA A 333 15.70 -0.29 4.32
CA ALA A 333 14.25 -0.39 4.15
C ALA A 333 13.57 0.74 4.92
N THR A 334 12.66 1.46 4.28
CA THR A 334 12.05 2.66 4.85
C THR A 334 10.53 2.64 4.73
N ASP A 335 9.86 3.32 5.65
CA ASP A 335 8.46 3.70 5.44
C ASP A 335 8.40 4.67 4.25
N ARG A 336 7.54 4.39 3.27
CA ARG A 336 7.18 5.27 2.15
C ARG A 336 8.25 5.53 1.09
N GLY A 337 9.54 5.54 1.46
CA GLY A 337 10.65 5.78 0.53
C GLY A 337 11.09 4.52 -0.23
N GLY A 338 10.60 3.36 0.17
CA GLY A 338 11.07 2.09 -0.34
C GLY A 338 12.43 1.71 0.20
N VAL A 339 13.26 1.13 -0.66
CA VAL A 339 14.65 0.79 -0.39
C VAL A 339 15.55 1.95 -0.83
N LEU A 340 16.41 2.40 0.07
CA LEU A 340 17.47 3.35 -0.24
C LEU A 340 18.81 2.62 -0.26
N ALA A 341 19.65 2.88 -1.26
CA ALA A 341 20.97 2.29 -1.41
C ALA A 341 22.08 3.35 -1.29
N SER A 342 23.13 2.97 -0.60
CA SER A 342 24.40 3.70 -0.53
C SER A 342 25.53 2.83 -1.08
N THR A 343 26.48 3.42 -1.78
CA THR A 343 27.72 2.80 -2.26
C THR A 343 28.98 3.42 -1.67
N ASP A 344 28.81 4.31 -0.69
CA ASP A 344 29.89 5.07 -0.03
C ASP A 344 29.86 4.95 1.51
N GLY A 345 29.35 3.84 2.03
CA GLY A 345 29.32 3.56 3.47
C GLY A 345 28.29 4.40 4.23
N ALA A 346 27.16 4.68 3.61
CA ALA A 346 26.04 5.47 4.11
C ALA A 346 26.30 6.99 4.15
N ALA A 347 27.30 7.51 3.42
CA ALA A 347 27.48 8.95 3.32
C ALA A 347 26.39 9.62 2.46
N THR A 348 26.00 8.95 1.37
CA THR A 348 24.87 9.37 0.51
C THR A 348 23.96 8.20 0.18
N PHE A 349 22.69 8.50 -0.13
CA PHE A 349 21.68 7.51 -0.49
C PHE A 349 20.93 7.91 -1.76
N ALA A 350 20.57 6.91 -2.56
CA ALA A 350 19.65 7.02 -3.68
C ALA A 350 18.54 5.97 -3.58
N GLY A 351 17.39 6.20 -4.21
CA GLY A 351 16.34 5.18 -4.30
C GLY A 351 16.80 3.97 -5.10
N ALA A 352 16.53 2.77 -4.60
CA ALA A 352 16.81 1.48 -5.23
C ALA A 352 15.53 0.66 -5.26
N ASN A 353 14.55 1.15 -6.04
CA ASN A 353 13.18 0.65 -6.03
C ASN A 353 12.73 0.08 -7.38
N ASP A 354 13.61 -0.06 -8.35
CA ASP A 354 13.24 -0.53 -9.68
C ASP A 354 12.53 -1.89 -9.61
N GLY A 355 11.28 -1.95 -10.08
CA GLY A 355 10.41 -3.11 -9.99
C GLY A 355 9.74 -3.36 -8.62
N PHE A 356 10.02 -2.55 -7.60
CA PHE A 356 9.30 -2.57 -6.33
C PHE A 356 8.32 -1.39 -6.24
N SER A 357 7.04 -1.67 -6.21
CA SER A 357 6.00 -0.70 -5.90
C SER A 357 5.13 -1.22 -4.76
N GLY A 358 5.15 -0.51 -3.64
CA GLY A 358 4.27 -0.70 -2.48
C GLY A 358 3.41 0.54 -2.23
N ARG A 359 3.11 1.34 -3.28
CA ARG A 359 2.40 2.61 -3.15
C ARG A 359 0.91 2.45 -3.31
N LYS A 360 0.16 3.13 -2.44
CA LYS A 360 -1.29 3.25 -2.56
C LYS A 360 -1.65 4.39 -3.51
N VAL A 361 -2.02 4.03 -4.74
CA VAL A 361 -2.51 4.97 -5.75
C VAL A 361 -4.02 5.13 -5.60
N GLU A 362 -4.47 6.30 -5.14
CA GLU A 362 -5.89 6.61 -4.92
C GLU A 362 -6.53 7.37 -6.09
N ALA A 363 -5.72 8.04 -6.91
CA ALA A 363 -6.17 8.75 -8.10
C ALA A 363 -5.30 8.41 -9.31
N LEU A 364 -5.94 8.13 -10.44
CA LEU A 364 -5.30 7.85 -11.72
C LEU A 364 -5.94 8.72 -12.80
N LEU A 365 -5.10 9.42 -13.57
CA LEU A 365 -5.53 10.26 -14.68
C LEU A 365 -4.72 9.91 -15.93
N VAL A 366 -5.39 9.79 -17.06
CA VAL A 366 -4.79 9.66 -18.39
C VAL A 366 -4.96 11.00 -19.09
N ASP A 367 -3.89 11.52 -19.69
CA ASP A 367 -3.94 12.76 -20.44
C ASP A 367 -4.87 12.61 -21.67
N ARG A 368 -5.73 13.62 -21.91
CA ARG A 368 -6.71 13.57 -22.99
C ARG A 368 -6.08 13.69 -24.38
N ALA A 369 -4.95 14.38 -24.49
CA ALA A 369 -4.28 14.62 -25.76
C ALA A 369 -3.32 13.49 -26.11
N ASP A 370 -2.67 12.89 -25.12
CA ASP A 370 -1.71 11.82 -25.28
C ASP A 370 -1.90 10.72 -24.23
N PRO A 371 -2.52 9.58 -24.58
CA PRO A 371 -2.76 8.48 -23.66
C PRO A 371 -1.49 7.82 -23.08
N SER A 372 -0.30 8.13 -23.60
CA SER A 372 0.97 7.70 -23.01
C SER A 372 1.36 8.53 -21.77
N HIS A 373 0.74 9.69 -21.58
CA HIS A 373 0.93 10.51 -20.39
C HIS A 373 -0.05 10.11 -19.29
N LEU A 374 0.49 9.62 -18.20
CA LEU A 374 -0.26 9.16 -17.02
C LEU A 374 0.11 9.97 -15.80
N TYR A 375 -0.86 10.18 -14.90
CA TYR A 375 -0.64 10.81 -13.60
C TYR A 375 -1.23 9.93 -12.52
N ALA A 376 -0.44 9.62 -11.48
CA ALA A 376 -0.84 8.84 -10.33
C ALA A 376 -0.77 9.69 -9.06
N GLY A 377 -1.89 9.80 -8.37
CA GLY A 377 -1.99 10.46 -7.06
C GLY A 377 -1.86 9.45 -5.94
N VAL A 378 -0.89 9.65 -5.06
CA VAL A 378 -0.52 8.71 -4.00
C VAL A 378 -0.94 9.27 -2.64
N VAL A 379 -1.31 8.36 -1.73
CA VAL A 379 -1.68 8.69 -0.35
C VAL A 379 -0.76 7.98 0.64
N ASN A 380 -0.63 8.57 1.83
CA ASN A 380 0.17 8.09 2.98
C ASN A 380 1.69 8.14 2.81
N ASP A 381 2.23 8.68 1.71
CA ASP A 381 3.66 8.67 1.42
C ASP A 381 4.40 9.96 1.83
N LYS A 382 3.69 10.97 2.33
CA LYS A 382 4.27 12.27 2.74
C LYS A 382 5.18 12.87 1.65
N SER A 383 6.43 13.24 2.00
CA SER A 383 7.41 13.82 1.08
C SER A 383 7.82 12.89 -0.09
N TYR A 384 7.62 11.59 0.05
CA TYR A 384 7.85 10.60 -1.01
C TYR A 384 6.62 10.38 -1.91
N GLY A 385 5.49 10.99 -1.60
CA GLY A 385 4.22 10.85 -2.29
C GLY A 385 3.85 12.07 -3.16
N GLY A 386 2.57 12.41 -3.19
CA GLY A 386 2.01 13.46 -4.02
C GLY A 386 1.58 12.93 -5.39
N VAL A 387 1.99 13.58 -6.47
CA VAL A 387 1.67 13.16 -7.84
C VAL A 387 2.91 12.63 -8.52
N PHE A 388 2.77 11.51 -9.22
CA PHE A 388 3.76 10.98 -10.13
C PHE A 388 3.25 11.11 -11.57
N ALA A 389 4.13 11.45 -12.51
CA ALA A 389 3.82 11.53 -13.92
C ALA A 389 4.71 10.58 -14.74
N SER A 390 4.10 9.92 -15.70
CA SER A 390 4.77 9.15 -16.74
C SER A 390 4.46 9.76 -18.11
N THR A 391 5.42 9.76 -19.03
CA THR A 391 5.28 10.21 -20.42
C THR A 391 5.47 9.07 -21.41
N ASN A 392 5.54 7.83 -20.94
CA ASN A 392 5.82 6.64 -21.74
C ASN A 392 4.92 5.45 -21.36
N GLY A 393 3.66 5.73 -21.04
CA GLY A 393 2.65 4.71 -20.74
C GLY A 393 2.88 3.97 -19.41
N GLY A 394 3.56 4.61 -18.44
CA GLY A 394 3.80 4.04 -17.13
C GLY A 394 5.13 3.33 -16.98
N VAL A 395 5.95 3.20 -18.04
CA VAL A 395 7.24 2.49 -17.98
C VAL A 395 8.22 3.17 -17.01
N THR A 396 8.21 4.51 -16.97
CA THR A 396 8.99 5.27 -15.99
C THR A 396 8.14 6.38 -15.40
N TRP A 397 8.40 6.73 -14.14
CA TRP A 397 7.66 7.73 -13.40
C TRP A 397 8.58 8.79 -12.81
N LYS A 398 8.08 10.02 -12.78
CA LYS A 398 8.75 11.14 -12.13
C LYS A 398 7.82 11.74 -11.09
N GLN A 399 8.32 11.90 -9.86
CA GLN A 399 7.59 12.58 -8.80
C GLN A 399 7.44 14.07 -9.11
N LEU A 400 6.22 14.58 -9.04
CA LEU A 400 5.86 16.00 -9.16
C LEU A 400 5.34 16.50 -7.82
N GLY A 401 6.20 16.48 -6.79
CA GLY A 401 5.82 16.80 -5.41
C GLY A 401 5.93 18.28 -5.05
N GLN A 402 6.65 19.09 -5.84
CA GLN A 402 6.95 20.49 -5.51
C GLN A 402 5.67 21.34 -5.45
N GLY A 403 5.42 21.98 -4.30
CA GLY A 403 4.21 22.75 -4.01
C GLY A 403 3.10 21.92 -3.36
N LEU A 404 3.18 20.60 -3.35
CA LEU A 404 2.24 19.74 -2.61
C LEU A 404 2.65 19.49 -1.15
N GLU A 405 3.93 19.65 -0.83
CA GLU A 405 4.46 19.56 0.56
C GLU A 405 4.04 18.28 1.29
N GLY A 406 4.11 17.14 0.61
CA GLY A 406 3.79 15.83 1.18
C GLY A 406 2.30 15.58 1.44
N ARG A 407 1.42 16.32 0.76
CA ARG A 407 -0.03 16.09 0.84
C ARG A 407 -0.44 14.82 0.11
N ASP A 408 -1.37 14.10 0.71
CA ASP A 408 -2.07 12.99 0.05
C ASP A 408 -2.91 13.51 -1.11
N VAL A 409 -2.96 12.77 -2.21
CA VAL A 409 -3.72 13.12 -3.42
C VAL A 409 -4.85 12.11 -3.64
N PHE A 410 -6.09 12.56 -3.47
CA PHE A 410 -7.30 11.73 -3.56
C PHE A 410 -8.03 11.84 -4.89
N ALA A 411 -7.83 12.93 -5.61
CA ALA A 411 -8.49 13.16 -6.90
C ALA A 411 -7.52 13.83 -7.88
N LEU A 412 -7.57 13.42 -9.13
CA LEU A 412 -6.90 14.06 -10.27
C LEU A 412 -7.92 14.32 -11.36
N ALA A 413 -7.84 15.49 -11.97
CA ALA A 413 -8.67 15.87 -13.10
C ALA A 413 -7.85 16.75 -14.07
N GLN A 414 -8.26 16.78 -15.33
CA GLN A 414 -7.67 17.65 -16.36
C GLN A 414 -8.75 18.54 -16.95
N ASP A 415 -8.50 19.84 -17.02
CA ASP A 415 -9.40 20.77 -17.68
C ASP A 415 -9.21 20.83 -19.20
N ALA A 416 -10.04 21.64 -19.86
CA ALA A 416 -10.00 21.78 -21.32
C ALA A 416 -8.69 22.42 -21.85
N ASP A 417 -8.00 23.17 -20.99
CA ASP A 417 -6.76 23.87 -21.32
C ASP A 417 -5.53 22.97 -21.06
N GLY A 418 -5.74 21.71 -20.62
CA GLY A 418 -4.70 20.73 -20.34
C GLY A 418 -4.07 20.85 -18.94
N THR A 419 -4.54 21.79 -18.11
CA THR A 419 -4.07 21.93 -16.73
C THR A 419 -4.49 20.73 -15.89
N ILE A 420 -3.57 20.18 -15.11
CA ILE A 420 -3.84 19.08 -14.18
C ILE A 420 -4.24 19.66 -12.82
N TRP A 421 -5.33 19.15 -12.27
CA TRP A 421 -5.88 19.54 -10.98
C TRP A 421 -5.81 18.39 -10.00
N ALA A 422 -5.40 18.69 -8.77
CA ALA A 422 -5.29 17.72 -7.69
C ALA A 422 -6.14 18.13 -6.49
N GLY A 423 -7.03 17.23 -6.07
CA GLY A 423 -7.73 17.27 -4.80
C GLY A 423 -6.89 16.56 -3.74
N THR A 424 -6.54 17.26 -2.66
CA THR A 424 -5.56 16.80 -1.69
C THR A 424 -6.13 16.67 -0.27
N SER A 425 -5.29 16.21 0.67
CA SER A 425 -5.62 16.20 2.11
C SER A 425 -5.87 17.61 2.68
N ARG A 426 -5.40 18.68 1.99
CA ARG A 426 -5.66 20.09 2.32
C ARG A 426 -5.74 20.93 1.06
N GLY A 427 -6.96 21.07 0.52
CA GLY A 427 -7.27 21.96 -0.58
C GLY A 427 -7.02 21.41 -1.98
N ILE A 428 -7.10 22.30 -2.95
CA ILE A 428 -7.01 22.05 -4.38
C ILE A 428 -5.76 22.71 -4.93
N PHE A 429 -5.06 22.00 -5.81
CA PHE A 429 -3.85 22.48 -6.47
C PHE A 429 -3.97 22.31 -7.97
N ALA A 430 -3.32 23.20 -8.74
CA ALA A 430 -3.25 23.14 -10.18
C ALA A 430 -1.79 23.13 -10.65
N LEU A 431 -1.51 22.32 -11.68
CA LEU A 431 -0.26 22.26 -12.40
C LEU A 431 -0.52 22.63 -13.85
N ALA A 432 0.03 23.78 -14.30
CA ALA A 432 -0.16 24.22 -15.67
C ALA A 432 0.34 23.17 -16.67
N ALA A 433 -0.39 23.03 -17.79
CA ALA A 433 0.04 22.21 -18.91
C ALA A 433 1.46 22.62 -19.35
N ALA A 434 2.24 21.67 -19.80
CA ALA A 434 3.70 21.75 -20.00
C ALA A 434 4.20 22.86 -20.96
N ALA A 435 4.01 24.12 -20.59
CA ALA A 435 4.73 25.25 -21.17
C ALA A 435 5.78 25.83 -20.20
N ALA A 436 5.97 25.24 -19.02
CA ALA A 436 6.85 25.76 -17.98
C ALA A 436 8.19 25.01 -17.95
N PRO A 437 9.32 25.72 -17.71
CA PRO A 437 10.59 25.07 -17.45
C PRO A 437 10.49 24.18 -16.19
N ILE A 438 11.05 23.01 -16.24
CA ILE A 438 11.14 22.09 -15.10
C ILE A 438 12.05 22.72 -14.03
N PRO A 439 11.66 22.71 -12.72
CA PRO A 439 10.60 21.88 -12.14
C PRO A 439 9.20 22.54 -12.14
N ALA A 440 8.21 21.81 -12.61
CA ALA A 440 6.81 22.22 -12.55
C ALA A 440 6.33 22.25 -11.07
N THR A 441 5.76 23.36 -10.64
CA THR A 441 5.34 23.57 -9.25
C THR A 441 3.82 23.69 -9.16
N TRP A 442 3.21 22.91 -8.30
CA TRP A 442 1.79 22.98 -8.00
C TRP A 442 1.43 24.31 -7.34
N GLN A 443 0.38 24.94 -7.85
CA GLN A 443 -0.13 26.22 -7.35
C GLN A 443 -1.44 26.00 -6.58
N PRO A 444 -1.57 26.52 -5.35
CA PRO A 444 -2.81 26.40 -4.58
C PRO A 444 -3.96 27.16 -5.27
N LYS A 445 -5.16 26.57 -5.28
CA LYS A 445 -6.41 27.10 -5.83
C LYS A 445 -7.52 27.01 -4.77
N ASN A 446 -7.23 27.51 -3.61
CA ASN A 446 -7.96 27.27 -2.36
C ASN A 446 -8.90 28.42 -1.96
N PHE A 447 -9.20 29.36 -2.84
CA PHE A 447 -9.99 30.53 -2.46
C PHE A 447 -11.48 30.21 -2.44
N ILE A 448 -12.10 30.33 -1.25
CA ILE A 448 -13.55 30.25 -1.09
C ILE A 448 -14.11 31.67 -1.07
N ALA A 449 -14.97 31.99 -2.03
CA ALA A 449 -15.69 33.23 -2.07
C ALA A 449 -16.99 33.11 -1.24
N ASN A 450 -16.99 33.62 -0.03
CA ASN A 450 -18.21 33.72 0.77
C ASN A 450 -18.90 35.04 0.48
N THR A 451 -20.14 35.01 0.02
CA THR A 451 -21.00 36.17 -0.07
C THR A 451 -21.82 36.25 1.22
N VAL A 452 -21.55 37.21 2.07
CA VAL A 452 -22.37 37.46 3.25
C VAL A 452 -23.47 38.43 2.85
N ILE A 453 -24.73 38.03 2.97
CA ILE A 453 -25.88 38.91 2.82
C ILE A 453 -26.09 39.59 4.16
N LYS A 454 -25.79 40.88 4.25
CA LYS A 454 -26.13 41.70 5.41
C LYS A 454 -27.42 42.47 5.15
N ALA A 455 -28.35 42.35 6.07
CA ALA A 455 -29.50 43.25 6.07
C ALA A 455 -29.03 44.69 6.33
N ALA A 456 -29.21 45.56 5.37
CA ALA A 456 -28.94 46.97 5.51
C ALA A 456 -30.29 47.73 5.49
N THR A 457 -30.41 48.73 6.33
CA THR A 457 -31.59 49.59 6.31
C THR A 457 -31.27 50.85 5.50
N GLU A 458 -31.92 51.02 4.37
CA GLU A 458 -31.81 52.23 3.54
C GLU A 458 -33.05 53.11 3.72
N THR A 459 -32.87 54.43 3.69
CA THR A 459 -33.98 55.37 3.77
C THR A 459 -34.30 55.90 2.38
N HIS A 460 -35.42 55.45 1.81
CA HIS A 460 -35.92 55.96 0.54
C HIS A 460 -37.19 56.80 0.80
N ALA A 461 -37.21 58.05 0.36
CA ALA A 461 -38.32 58.95 0.49
C ALA A 461 -38.90 59.04 1.94
N GLY A 462 -38.01 59.08 2.97
CA GLY A 462 -38.40 59.18 4.37
C GLY A 462 -38.91 57.90 5.03
N LYS A 463 -38.98 56.81 4.30
CA LYS A 463 -39.29 55.44 4.84
C LYS A 463 -38.04 54.57 4.93
N ARG A 464 -37.83 53.92 6.08
CA ARG A 464 -36.79 52.93 6.26
C ARG A 464 -37.22 51.61 5.58
N ILE A 465 -36.42 51.16 4.63
CA ILE A 465 -36.60 49.91 3.91
C ILE A 465 -35.40 49.00 4.24
N ASN A 466 -35.66 47.77 4.66
CA ASN A 466 -34.60 46.79 4.81
C ASN A 466 -34.20 46.28 3.42
N VAL A 467 -32.95 46.51 3.04
CA VAL A 467 -32.36 46.10 1.78
C VAL A 467 -31.29 45.07 2.08
N GLU A 468 -31.29 43.97 1.37
CA GLU A 468 -30.21 42.99 1.44
C GLU A 468 -29.02 43.51 0.61
N LYS A 469 -27.93 43.87 1.26
CA LYS A 469 -26.66 44.17 0.59
C LYS A 469 -25.76 42.95 0.56
N GLN A 470 -25.33 42.56 -0.64
CA GLN A 470 -24.28 41.58 -0.81
C GLN A 470 -22.92 42.25 -0.56
N GLU A 471 -22.28 41.91 0.55
CA GLU A 471 -20.87 42.23 0.78
C GLU A 471 -20.00 41.02 0.44
N LYS A 472 -18.92 41.23 -0.36
CA LYS A 472 -17.87 40.21 -0.50
C LYS A 472 -17.22 40.04 0.87
N ALA A 473 -17.50 38.92 1.51
CA ALA A 473 -16.80 38.55 2.73
C ALA A 473 -15.34 38.14 2.43
N ALA A 474 -14.53 38.15 3.47
CA ALA A 474 -13.12 37.76 3.40
C ALA A 474 -12.96 36.42 2.68
N VAL A 475 -12.01 36.35 1.77
CA VAL A 475 -11.60 35.12 1.10
C VAL A 475 -11.06 34.18 2.16
N VAL A 476 -11.71 33.03 2.33
CA VAL A 476 -11.26 31.98 3.25
C VAL A 476 -10.52 30.93 2.43
N GLU A 477 -9.37 30.53 2.92
CA GLU A 477 -8.60 29.46 2.29
C GLU A 477 -9.20 28.08 2.60
N LEU A 478 -9.37 27.25 1.56
CA LEU A 478 -9.84 25.88 1.69
C LEU A 478 -8.75 25.01 2.33
N GLN A 479 -8.94 24.62 3.58
CA GLN A 479 -8.00 23.80 4.36
C GLN A 479 -8.54 22.37 4.60
N SER A 480 -9.59 21.97 3.89
CA SER A 480 -10.22 20.67 4.05
C SER A 480 -9.74 19.65 3.01
N ARG A 481 -9.95 18.38 3.32
CA ARG A 481 -9.72 17.26 2.38
C ARG A 481 -10.69 17.39 1.20
N VAL A 482 -10.16 17.19 0.00
CA VAL A 482 -10.87 17.14 -1.28
C VAL A 482 -10.79 15.72 -1.83
N ARG A 483 -11.93 15.01 -1.87
CA ARG A 483 -11.99 13.60 -2.26
C ARG A 483 -12.33 13.36 -3.72
N ALA A 484 -13.10 14.27 -4.30
CA ALA A 484 -13.52 14.17 -5.71
C ALA A 484 -13.55 15.55 -6.34
N LEU A 485 -13.24 15.62 -7.63
CA LEU A 485 -13.14 16.82 -8.41
C LEU A 485 -13.53 16.51 -9.86
N ASP A 486 -14.48 17.28 -10.42
CA ASP A 486 -14.82 17.22 -11.84
C ASP A 486 -14.73 18.64 -12.43
N VAL A 487 -13.87 18.80 -13.43
CA VAL A 487 -13.56 20.05 -14.12
C VAL A 487 -13.91 19.96 -15.63
N SER A 488 -14.78 19.02 -16.01
CA SER A 488 -15.12 18.74 -17.40
C SER A 488 -16.12 19.69 -18.03
N GLY A 489 -16.93 20.41 -17.22
CA GLY A 489 -17.95 21.32 -17.68
C GLY A 489 -17.57 22.80 -17.53
N ASP A 490 -18.50 23.70 -17.88
CA ASP A 490 -18.35 25.15 -17.68
C ASP A 490 -18.39 25.54 -16.19
N VAL A 491 -19.07 24.75 -15.39
CA VAL A 491 -19.11 24.88 -13.93
C VAL A 491 -18.53 23.62 -13.31
N TRP A 492 -17.49 23.79 -12.53
CA TRP A 492 -16.77 22.72 -11.88
C TRP A 492 -17.36 22.40 -10.51
N VAL A 493 -17.19 21.17 -10.08
CA VAL A 493 -17.66 20.71 -8.76
C VAL A 493 -16.58 19.94 -8.04
N THR A 494 -16.51 20.13 -6.74
CA THR A 494 -15.62 19.37 -5.87
C THR A 494 -16.32 18.97 -4.58
N SER A 495 -15.92 17.86 -4.00
CA SER A 495 -16.33 17.44 -2.67
C SER A 495 -15.27 17.74 -1.64
N THR A 496 -15.71 18.23 -0.50
CA THR A 496 -14.88 18.50 0.68
C THR A 496 -15.49 17.83 1.91
N THR A 497 -14.76 17.79 3.03
CA THR A 497 -15.32 17.30 4.30
C THR A 497 -16.49 18.13 4.82
N TYR A 498 -16.67 19.35 4.30
CA TYR A 498 -17.77 20.27 4.68
C TYR A 498 -18.92 20.29 3.68
N GLY A 499 -18.85 19.49 2.60
CA GLY A 499 -19.87 19.41 1.56
C GLY A 499 -19.33 19.74 0.16
N LEU A 500 -20.22 20.15 -0.73
CA LEU A 500 -19.92 20.41 -2.13
C LEU A 500 -19.60 21.88 -2.38
N LEU A 501 -18.58 22.13 -3.20
CA LEU A 501 -18.25 23.46 -3.71
C LEU A 501 -18.31 23.46 -5.23
N THR A 502 -18.67 24.60 -5.82
CA THR A 502 -18.67 24.82 -7.27
C THR A 502 -17.78 26.00 -7.63
N SER A 503 -17.15 25.93 -8.79
CA SER A 503 -16.42 27.06 -9.39
C SER A 503 -17.03 27.41 -10.75
N ARG A 504 -17.18 28.70 -11.01
CA ARG A 504 -17.70 29.28 -12.27
C ARG A 504 -16.66 30.11 -13.00
N ASP A 505 -15.44 30.15 -12.48
CA ASP A 505 -14.31 30.95 -12.94
C ASP A 505 -13.07 30.06 -13.13
N LYS A 506 -13.29 28.82 -13.59
CA LYS A 506 -12.23 27.82 -13.86
C LYS A 506 -11.28 27.62 -12.66
N GLY A 507 -11.84 27.48 -11.46
CA GLY A 507 -11.09 27.19 -10.24
C GLY A 507 -10.37 28.40 -9.62
N ALA A 508 -10.58 29.62 -10.12
CA ALA A 508 -10.02 30.82 -9.50
C ALA A 508 -10.68 31.08 -8.14
N SER A 509 -11.98 30.77 -8.00
CA SER A 509 -12.67 30.76 -6.72
C SER A 509 -13.70 29.64 -6.62
N TRP A 510 -14.02 29.25 -5.40
CA TRP A 510 -14.99 28.22 -5.08
C TRP A 510 -16.11 28.77 -4.21
N GLN A 511 -17.33 28.32 -4.43
CA GLN A 511 -18.51 28.73 -3.68
C GLN A 511 -19.24 27.53 -3.14
N GLY A 512 -19.71 27.60 -1.87
CA GLY A 512 -20.57 26.57 -1.29
C GLY A 512 -21.97 26.61 -1.88
N GLY A 513 -22.48 25.47 -2.35
CA GLY A 513 -23.89 25.30 -2.67
C GLY A 513 -24.70 25.04 -1.39
N LEU A 514 -25.99 25.42 -1.40
CA LEU A 514 -26.95 24.98 -0.38
C LEU A 514 -27.17 23.47 -0.55
N VAL A 515 -26.37 22.68 0.14
CA VAL A 515 -26.58 21.22 0.21
C VAL A 515 -27.36 20.92 1.49
N MET A 516 -28.50 20.29 1.35
CA MET A 516 -29.23 19.76 2.52
C MET A 516 -28.42 18.60 3.13
N GLY A 517 -27.68 18.93 4.19
CA GLY A 517 -26.85 18.00 4.96
C GLY A 517 -25.36 18.16 4.70
N SER A 518 -24.58 18.43 5.76
CA SER A 518 -23.14 18.22 5.78
C SER A 518 -22.87 16.73 5.51
N GLY A 519 -22.04 16.41 4.56
CA GLY A 519 -21.75 15.00 4.24
C GLY A 519 -20.42 14.85 3.51
N ASP A 520 -19.72 13.77 3.82
CA ASP A 520 -18.48 13.37 3.20
C ASP A 520 -18.79 12.71 1.84
N TYR A 521 -18.94 13.53 0.79
CA TYR A 521 -19.16 13.04 -0.56
C TYR A 521 -17.87 12.46 -1.12
N THR A 522 -17.96 11.24 -1.65
CA THR A 522 -16.80 10.49 -2.18
C THR A 522 -16.68 10.56 -3.70
N SER A 523 -17.72 10.99 -4.39
CA SER A 523 -17.75 11.07 -5.85
C SER A 523 -18.60 12.23 -6.33
N VAL A 524 -18.14 12.90 -7.38
CA VAL A 524 -18.87 13.96 -8.09
C VAL A 524 -18.75 13.75 -9.60
N THR A 525 -19.75 14.20 -10.36
CA THR A 525 -19.74 14.12 -11.84
C THR A 525 -20.61 15.23 -12.43
N VAL A 526 -20.23 15.69 -13.64
CA VAL A 526 -20.87 16.79 -14.37
C VAL A 526 -21.24 16.33 -15.76
N HIS A 527 -22.45 16.72 -16.24
CA HIS A 527 -22.87 16.61 -17.62
C HIS A 527 -23.77 17.80 -18.00
N GLY A 528 -23.20 18.80 -18.66
CA GLY A 528 -23.86 20.07 -18.95
C GLY A 528 -24.23 20.82 -17.66
N SER A 529 -25.54 21.15 -17.50
CA SER A 529 -26.04 21.75 -16.26
C SER A 529 -26.35 20.73 -15.15
N ASN A 530 -26.38 19.44 -15.49
CA ASN A 530 -26.64 18.37 -14.54
C ASN A 530 -25.38 18.01 -13.76
N MET A 531 -25.51 17.89 -12.45
CA MET A 531 -24.44 17.45 -11.56
C MET A 531 -24.97 16.42 -10.59
N ALA A 532 -24.16 15.43 -10.27
CA ALA A 532 -24.47 14.45 -9.25
C ALA A 532 -23.30 14.29 -8.27
N ALA A 533 -23.63 14.06 -7.01
CA ALA A 533 -22.64 13.76 -5.98
C ALA A 533 -23.15 12.61 -5.11
N ALA A 534 -22.24 11.65 -4.84
CA ALA A 534 -22.54 10.48 -4.04
C ALA A 534 -21.82 10.47 -2.70
N ARG A 535 -22.50 9.97 -1.69
CA ARG A 535 -21.98 9.54 -0.40
C ARG A 535 -22.52 8.14 -0.10
N SER A 536 -21.99 7.47 0.94
CA SER A 536 -22.36 6.08 1.25
C SER A 536 -23.88 5.85 1.29
N GLU A 537 -24.65 6.81 1.83
CA GLU A 537 -26.08 6.64 2.11
C GLU A 537 -26.99 7.23 1.05
N GLY A 538 -26.45 7.87 -0.01
CA GLY A 538 -27.31 8.49 -1.01
C GLY A 538 -26.59 9.35 -2.04
N VAL A 539 -27.41 9.85 -2.96
CA VAL A 539 -26.99 10.75 -4.05
C VAL A 539 -27.76 12.05 -3.95
N VAL A 540 -27.07 13.17 -4.17
CA VAL A 540 -27.70 14.47 -4.41
C VAL A 540 -27.49 14.87 -5.86
N PHE A 541 -28.45 15.60 -6.39
CA PHE A 541 -28.51 15.96 -7.80
C PHE A 541 -28.84 17.44 -7.97
N SER A 542 -28.25 18.07 -8.97
CA SER A 542 -28.52 19.45 -9.39
C SER A 542 -28.80 19.48 -10.88
N THR A 543 -29.79 20.30 -11.30
CA THR A 543 -30.09 20.60 -12.72
C THR A 543 -29.77 22.03 -13.12
N ASP A 544 -29.23 22.81 -12.18
CA ASP A 544 -28.97 24.26 -12.31
C ASP A 544 -27.50 24.61 -12.12
N SER A 545 -26.62 23.68 -12.52
CA SER A 545 -25.16 23.84 -12.39
C SER A 545 -24.70 24.06 -10.95
N GLY A 546 -25.26 23.28 -10.01
CA GLY A 546 -24.84 23.26 -8.62
C GLY A 546 -25.31 24.44 -7.77
N ARG A 547 -26.31 25.25 -8.23
CA ARG A 547 -26.89 26.29 -7.40
C ARG A 547 -27.78 25.71 -6.32
N THR A 548 -28.58 24.71 -6.70
CA THR A 548 -29.39 23.94 -5.75
C THR A 548 -29.10 22.45 -5.88
N TRP A 549 -29.12 21.75 -4.76
CA TRP A 549 -28.92 20.32 -4.68
C TRP A 549 -30.09 19.67 -3.97
N ILE A 550 -30.66 18.65 -4.56
CA ILE A 550 -31.79 17.89 -4.00
C ILE A 550 -31.39 16.42 -3.81
N PRO A 551 -31.84 15.77 -2.74
CA PRO A 551 -31.68 14.33 -2.57
C PRO A 551 -32.38 13.57 -3.70
N MET A 552 -31.69 12.59 -4.28
CA MET A 552 -32.22 11.72 -5.30
C MET A 552 -32.85 10.49 -4.64
N SER A 553 -34.05 10.09 -5.11
CA SER A 553 -34.64 8.80 -4.69
C SER A 553 -33.78 7.69 -5.27
N ILE A 554 -33.26 6.81 -4.41
CA ILE A 554 -32.46 5.64 -4.79
C ILE A 554 -33.20 4.35 -4.42
N PRO A 555 -32.94 3.21 -5.09
CA PRO A 555 -33.49 1.91 -4.70
C PRO A 555 -33.20 1.57 -3.24
N SER A 556 -34.22 1.13 -2.50
CA SER A 556 -34.10 0.83 -1.06
C SER A 556 -33.15 -0.34 -0.72
N MET A 557 -32.78 -1.13 -1.73
CA MET A 557 -31.82 -2.23 -1.58
C MET A 557 -30.37 -1.75 -1.55
N LEU A 558 -30.09 -0.52 -1.95
CA LEU A 558 -28.73 0.02 -1.94
C LEU A 558 -28.33 0.38 -0.51
N THR A 559 -27.28 -0.27 -0.01
CA THR A 559 -26.76 -0.06 1.35
C THR A 559 -25.53 0.82 1.38
N ARG A 560 -24.74 0.80 0.31
CA ARG A 560 -23.52 1.59 0.21
C ARG A 560 -23.22 1.98 -1.23
N ILE A 561 -23.12 3.28 -1.46
CA ILE A 561 -22.78 3.87 -2.76
C ILE A 561 -21.33 4.34 -2.72
N HIS A 562 -20.60 4.05 -3.79
CA HIS A 562 -19.17 4.40 -3.88
C HIS A 562 -18.90 5.47 -4.93
N ARG A 563 -19.48 5.32 -6.15
CA ARG A 563 -19.20 6.19 -7.30
C ARG A 563 -20.44 6.55 -8.09
N VAL A 564 -20.36 7.72 -8.72
CA VAL A 564 -21.30 8.16 -9.77
C VAL A 564 -20.52 8.65 -10.99
N ALA A 565 -21.06 8.39 -12.18
CA ALA A 565 -20.50 8.88 -13.44
C ALA A 565 -21.61 9.12 -14.46
N PHE A 566 -21.53 10.19 -15.26
CA PHE A 566 -22.36 10.37 -16.43
C PHE A 566 -21.70 9.72 -17.67
N SER A 567 -22.52 9.07 -18.51
CA SER A 567 -22.14 8.80 -19.90
C SER A 567 -22.56 9.94 -20.83
N ASP A 568 -22.03 9.96 -22.07
CA ASP A 568 -22.26 11.05 -23.02
C ASP A 568 -23.74 11.32 -23.35
N ASP A 569 -24.59 10.31 -23.21
CA ASP A 569 -26.03 10.43 -23.43
C ASP A 569 -26.80 11.00 -22.21
N GLY A 570 -26.06 11.41 -21.17
CA GLY A 570 -26.63 11.93 -19.91
C GLY A 570 -27.20 10.88 -18.97
N THR A 571 -26.97 9.58 -19.24
CA THR A 571 -27.32 8.51 -18.29
C THR A 571 -26.42 8.59 -17.07
N LEU A 572 -27.01 8.67 -15.88
CA LEU A 572 -26.27 8.62 -14.62
C LEU A 572 -26.08 7.18 -14.18
N TRP A 573 -24.83 6.76 -14.06
CA TRP A 573 -24.39 5.46 -13.58
C TRP A 573 -23.98 5.53 -12.13
N LEU A 574 -24.18 4.44 -11.40
CA LEU A 574 -23.92 4.33 -9.98
C LEU A 574 -23.25 2.99 -9.66
N GLY A 575 -22.06 3.06 -9.07
CA GLY A 575 -21.35 1.93 -8.49
C GLY A 575 -21.67 1.82 -7.01
N ALA A 576 -22.12 0.65 -6.59
CA ALA A 576 -22.53 0.38 -5.22
C ALA A 576 -22.06 -1.01 -4.76
N ARG A 577 -22.21 -1.26 -3.45
CA ARG A 577 -21.95 -2.58 -2.87
C ARG A 577 -22.76 -3.70 -3.54
N GLU A 578 -23.97 -3.40 -3.98
CA GLU A 578 -24.89 -4.35 -4.60
C GLU A 578 -24.66 -4.52 -6.10
N GLY A 579 -23.80 -3.71 -6.73
CA GLY A 579 -23.45 -3.78 -8.15
C GLY A 579 -23.61 -2.45 -8.89
N VAL A 580 -23.92 -2.51 -10.19
CA VAL A 580 -24.05 -1.35 -11.08
C VAL A 580 -25.51 -1.02 -11.34
N TYR A 581 -25.88 0.24 -11.12
CA TYR A 581 -27.20 0.80 -11.36
C TYR A 581 -27.11 2.00 -12.30
N PHE A 582 -28.20 2.33 -12.98
CA PHE A 582 -28.24 3.53 -13.81
C PHE A 582 -29.65 4.11 -13.94
N THR A 583 -29.72 5.41 -14.22
CA THR A 583 -30.97 6.14 -14.48
C THR A 583 -30.82 7.03 -15.70
N ARG A 584 -31.89 7.09 -16.53
CA ARG A 584 -31.99 7.97 -17.71
C ARG A 584 -32.97 9.12 -17.51
N ASN A 585 -33.55 9.24 -16.34
CA ASN A 585 -34.60 10.18 -16.03
C ASN A 585 -34.44 10.88 -14.68
N ASN A 586 -33.18 11.18 -14.34
CA ASN A 586 -32.79 11.90 -13.13
C ASN A 586 -33.30 11.23 -11.84
N GLY A 587 -33.23 9.90 -11.75
CA GLY A 587 -33.57 9.16 -10.54
C GLY A 587 -35.07 8.88 -10.35
N LYS A 588 -35.94 9.24 -11.32
CA LYS A 588 -37.37 8.86 -11.26
C LYS A 588 -37.57 7.36 -11.36
N SER A 589 -36.70 6.67 -12.06
CA SER A 589 -36.62 5.21 -12.07
C SER A 589 -35.15 4.77 -12.23
N TRP A 590 -34.85 3.63 -11.65
CA TRP A 590 -33.53 3.01 -11.71
C TRP A 590 -33.63 1.65 -12.37
N LEU A 591 -32.63 1.36 -13.20
CA LEU A 591 -32.36 0.05 -13.77
C LEU A 591 -31.08 -0.50 -13.14
N TRP A 592 -30.96 -1.82 -13.06
CA TRP A 592 -29.76 -2.46 -12.56
C TRP A 592 -29.28 -3.53 -13.54
N MET A 593 -28.00 -3.87 -13.46
CA MET A 593 -27.42 -4.90 -14.30
C MET A 593 -27.60 -6.27 -13.64
N GLU A 594 -28.75 -6.92 -13.91
CA GLU A 594 -29.23 -8.15 -13.24
C GLU A 594 -28.23 -9.31 -13.24
N ARG A 595 -27.45 -9.48 -14.29
CA ARG A 595 -26.50 -10.58 -14.45
C ARG A 595 -25.04 -10.15 -14.31
N PHE A 596 -24.82 -8.94 -13.83
CA PHE A 596 -23.46 -8.46 -13.61
C PHE A 596 -22.86 -9.20 -12.42
N PRO A 597 -21.75 -9.97 -12.63
CA PRO A 597 -21.24 -10.90 -11.61
C PRO A 597 -20.55 -10.23 -10.44
N PHE A 598 -20.35 -8.94 -10.52
CA PHE A 598 -19.47 -8.14 -9.70
C PHE A 598 -20.25 -7.31 -8.66
N ARG A 599 -19.85 -7.40 -7.42
CA ARG A 599 -20.40 -6.64 -6.30
C ARG A 599 -19.31 -5.73 -5.72
N ASP A 600 -19.72 -4.76 -4.90
CA ASP A 600 -18.82 -3.82 -4.23
C ASP A 600 -18.01 -3.00 -5.24
N VAL A 601 -18.73 -2.31 -6.15
CA VAL A 601 -18.13 -1.50 -7.23
C VAL A 601 -17.56 -0.22 -6.63
N ASP A 602 -16.24 -0.20 -6.35
CA ASP A 602 -15.55 0.90 -5.69
C ASP A 602 -15.16 2.03 -6.64
N ASP A 603 -14.81 1.71 -7.89
CA ASP A 603 -14.59 2.70 -8.93
C ASP A 603 -15.45 2.42 -10.15
N LEU A 604 -15.95 3.50 -10.73
CA LEU A 604 -16.77 3.48 -11.94
C LEU A 604 -16.54 4.80 -12.68
N CYS A 605 -16.14 4.71 -13.94
CA CYS A 605 -15.94 5.88 -14.79
C CYS A 605 -16.45 5.63 -16.21
N PHE A 606 -16.90 6.70 -16.87
CA PHE A 606 -17.17 6.69 -18.29
C PHE A 606 -15.91 7.12 -19.05
N ASP A 607 -15.54 6.34 -20.05
CA ASP A 607 -14.47 6.69 -20.98
C ASP A 607 -15.05 7.20 -22.28
N PRO A 608 -14.88 8.49 -22.61
CA PRO A 608 -15.43 9.07 -23.84
C PRO A 608 -14.77 8.55 -25.12
N HIS A 609 -13.52 8.07 -25.04
CA HIS A 609 -12.79 7.56 -26.21
C HIS A 609 -13.36 6.23 -26.70
N THR A 610 -13.56 5.28 -25.78
CA THR A 610 -14.13 3.96 -26.10
C THR A 610 -15.66 3.91 -25.99
N GLY A 611 -16.27 4.94 -25.39
CA GLY A 611 -17.72 4.99 -25.12
C GLY A 611 -18.18 3.92 -24.11
N LYS A 612 -17.30 3.44 -23.23
CA LYS A 612 -17.58 2.37 -22.26
C LYS A 612 -17.57 2.89 -20.82
N ILE A 613 -18.31 2.19 -19.96
CA ILE A 613 -18.18 2.32 -18.52
C ILE A 613 -17.15 1.29 -18.04
N LEU A 614 -16.11 1.75 -17.36
CA LEU A 614 -15.15 0.89 -16.69
C LEU A 614 -15.53 0.78 -15.22
N ALA A 615 -15.37 -0.42 -14.64
CA ALA A 615 -15.69 -0.69 -13.25
C ALA A 615 -14.65 -1.62 -12.61
N SER A 616 -14.31 -1.34 -11.35
CA SER A 616 -13.40 -2.15 -10.53
C SER A 616 -13.87 -2.23 -9.06
N SER A 617 -13.28 -3.15 -8.29
CA SER A 617 -13.52 -3.32 -6.86
C SER A 617 -12.24 -3.60 -6.11
N ARG A 618 -12.12 -3.01 -4.92
CA ARG A 618 -11.02 -3.25 -3.99
C ARG A 618 -11.01 -4.66 -3.38
N SER A 619 -12.12 -5.39 -3.54
CA SER A 619 -12.26 -6.77 -3.08
C SER A 619 -12.06 -7.82 -4.18
N SER A 620 -11.73 -7.39 -5.41
CA SER A 620 -11.58 -8.27 -6.59
C SER A 620 -10.37 -7.89 -7.43
N ASP A 621 -9.82 -8.88 -8.11
CA ASP A 621 -8.76 -8.76 -9.11
C ASP A 621 -9.30 -8.61 -10.55
N GLN A 622 -10.60 -8.30 -10.69
CA GLN A 622 -11.26 -8.19 -11.98
C GLN A 622 -11.60 -6.75 -12.34
N ILE A 623 -11.45 -6.42 -13.62
CA ILE A 623 -11.89 -5.16 -14.23
C ILE A 623 -12.96 -5.46 -15.25
N TYR A 624 -13.99 -4.62 -15.32
CA TYR A 624 -15.08 -4.75 -16.27
C TYR A 624 -15.20 -3.53 -17.18
N ALA A 625 -15.47 -3.76 -18.47
CA ALA A 625 -15.86 -2.72 -19.42
C ALA A 625 -17.26 -3.00 -19.95
N ILE A 626 -18.18 -2.10 -19.68
CA ILE A 626 -19.61 -2.21 -19.96
C ILE A 626 -19.96 -1.31 -21.14
N ASN A 627 -20.66 -1.83 -22.14
CA ASN A 627 -21.25 -1.01 -23.19
C ASN A 627 -22.57 -0.39 -22.67
N PRO A 628 -22.69 0.95 -22.54
CA PRO A 628 -23.87 1.58 -21.95
C PRO A 628 -25.15 1.43 -22.76
N LYS A 629 -25.03 1.16 -24.08
CA LYS A 629 -26.19 0.99 -24.99
C LYS A 629 -26.74 -0.43 -24.96
N THR A 630 -25.88 -1.43 -25.01
CA THR A 630 -26.25 -2.84 -25.09
C THR A 630 -26.25 -3.55 -23.75
N LEU A 631 -25.63 -2.96 -22.72
CA LEU A 631 -25.37 -3.53 -21.40
C LEU A 631 -24.51 -4.80 -21.42
N ALA A 632 -23.91 -5.12 -22.59
CA ALA A 632 -22.93 -6.18 -22.69
C ALA A 632 -21.62 -5.74 -22.02
N TRP A 633 -20.91 -6.70 -21.42
CA TRP A 633 -19.62 -6.44 -20.78
C TRP A 633 -18.55 -7.43 -21.21
N LYS A 634 -17.31 -7.01 -21.12
CA LYS A 634 -16.12 -7.86 -21.11
C LYS A 634 -15.36 -7.62 -19.80
N TRP A 635 -14.50 -8.54 -19.43
CA TRP A 635 -13.73 -8.44 -18.22
C TRP A 635 -12.30 -8.97 -18.43
N TRP A 636 -11.40 -8.55 -17.54
CA TRP A 636 -10.02 -9.01 -17.44
C TRP A 636 -9.74 -9.44 -16.02
N GLN A 637 -8.93 -10.48 -15.87
CA GLN A 637 -8.35 -10.85 -14.60
C GLN A 637 -6.95 -10.27 -14.52
N THR A 638 -6.67 -9.50 -13.48
CA THR A 638 -5.39 -8.79 -13.34
C THR A 638 -4.42 -9.52 -12.44
N GLY A 639 -4.91 -10.35 -11.51
CA GLY A 639 -4.13 -10.93 -10.41
C GLY A 639 -3.80 -9.95 -9.29
N TYR A 640 -4.42 -8.75 -9.30
CA TYR A 640 -4.21 -7.68 -8.33
C TYR A 640 -5.54 -7.07 -7.91
N ARG A 641 -5.68 -6.65 -6.66
CA ARG A 641 -6.88 -5.93 -6.20
C ARG A 641 -6.89 -4.51 -6.75
N ILE A 642 -7.94 -4.13 -7.44
CA ILE A 642 -8.00 -2.89 -8.21
C ILE A 642 -8.84 -1.83 -7.51
N GLY A 643 -8.21 -0.71 -7.16
CA GLY A 643 -8.88 0.45 -6.59
C GLY A 643 -9.45 1.42 -7.61
N VAL A 644 -8.72 1.65 -8.72
CA VAL A 644 -9.07 2.66 -9.74
C VAL A 644 -8.80 2.09 -11.13
N VAL A 645 -9.66 2.41 -12.10
CA VAL A 645 -9.52 1.97 -13.50
C VAL A 645 -9.74 3.11 -14.48
N ARG A 646 -8.91 3.21 -15.52
CA ARG A 646 -9.03 4.22 -16.59
C ARG A 646 -8.69 3.59 -17.95
N ALA A 647 -9.20 4.20 -19.04
CA ALA A 647 -8.76 3.87 -20.37
C ALA A 647 -7.56 4.75 -20.78
N ALA A 648 -6.57 4.14 -21.41
CA ALA A 648 -5.41 4.79 -22.02
C ALA A 648 -5.38 4.44 -23.51
N GLY A 649 -6.12 5.17 -24.32
CA GLY A 649 -6.40 4.82 -25.71
C GLY A 649 -7.18 3.51 -25.82
N GLU A 650 -6.64 2.54 -26.55
CA GLU A 650 -7.26 1.21 -26.71
C GLU A 650 -6.99 0.26 -25.50
N ARG A 651 -6.11 0.64 -24.58
CA ARG A 651 -5.68 -0.16 -23.44
C ARG A 651 -6.36 0.29 -22.15
N VAL A 652 -6.38 -0.59 -21.18
CA VAL A 652 -6.83 -0.28 -19.82
C VAL A 652 -5.61 -0.12 -18.91
N VAL A 653 -5.62 0.92 -18.09
CA VAL A 653 -4.69 1.12 -16.98
C VAL A 653 -5.47 1.08 -15.67
N ALA A 654 -4.88 0.50 -14.66
CA ALA A 654 -5.52 0.33 -13.37
C ALA A 654 -4.54 0.68 -12.25
N ALA A 655 -5.04 1.10 -11.11
CA ALA A 655 -4.25 1.24 -9.89
C ALA A 655 -4.66 0.16 -8.90
N SER A 656 -3.68 -0.60 -8.42
CA SER A 656 -3.89 -1.56 -7.35
C SER A 656 -3.94 -0.87 -6.00
N LEU A 657 -4.32 -1.60 -4.96
CA LEU A 657 -4.34 -1.06 -3.60
C LEU A 657 -2.93 -0.77 -3.07
N PHE A 658 -1.92 -1.58 -3.49
CA PHE A 658 -0.58 -1.54 -2.89
C PHE A 658 0.57 -1.77 -3.88
N ASP A 659 0.28 -2.00 -5.17
CA ASP A 659 1.32 -2.35 -6.16
C ASP A 659 1.48 -1.29 -7.25
N GLY A 660 0.98 -0.09 -7.02
CA GLY A 660 1.06 1.01 -7.97
C GLY A 660 0.11 0.86 -9.17
N VAL A 661 0.56 1.26 -10.34
CA VAL A 661 -0.21 1.27 -11.59
C VAL A 661 0.09 0.02 -12.42
N LEU A 662 -0.96 -0.56 -12.95
CA LEU A 662 -0.94 -1.74 -13.84
C LEU A 662 -1.37 -1.32 -15.24
N ILE A 663 -0.88 -2.02 -16.24
CA ILE A 663 -1.32 -1.83 -17.62
C ILE A 663 -1.73 -3.15 -18.26
N GLU A 664 -2.80 -3.08 -19.08
CA GLU A 664 -3.26 -4.21 -19.89
C GLU A 664 -2.13 -4.71 -20.82
N PRO A 665 -1.80 -6.01 -20.78
CA PRO A 665 -0.73 -6.56 -21.59
C PRO A 665 -1.03 -6.44 -23.08
N THR A 666 -0.01 -6.14 -23.89
CA THR A 666 -0.09 -6.21 -25.35
C THR A 666 0.52 -7.50 -25.85
N ALA A 667 0.08 -7.98 -27.02
CA ALA A 667 0.66 -9.17 -27.64
C ALA A 667 2.19 -9.06 -27.85
N ALA A 668 2.72 -7.84 -28.02
CA ALA A 668 4.16 -7.60 -28.18
C ALA A 668 4.96 -7.77 -26.85
N LEU A 669 4.35 -7.57 -25.69
CA LEU A 669 4.99 -7.81 -24.39
C LEU A 669 5.00 -9.30 -24.03
N ALA A 670 4.11 -10.10 -24.65
CA ALA A 670 4.09 -11.56 -24.49
C ALA A 670 5.34 -12.25 -25.04
N GLU A 671 5.97 -11.67 -26.08
CA GLU A 671 7.18 -12.24 -26.70
C GLU A 671 8.47 -11.90 -25.93
N SER A 672 8.50 -10.85 -25.11
CA SER A 672 9.69 -10.44 -24.35
C SER A 672 9.82 -11.11 -22.97
N GLY A 673 8.77 -11.72 -22.45
CA GLY A 673 8.74 -12.45 -21.18
C GLY A 673 9.18 -13.93 -21.26
N GLY A 674 9.55 -14.40 -22.45
CA GLY A 674 9.94 -15.79 -22.73
C GLY A 674 11.40 -15.95 -23.13
N LYS A 675 12.36 -15.34 -22.40
CA LYS A 675 13.78 -15.70 -22.53
C LYS A 675 14.45 -15.78 -21.17
#